data_c2fd0a60b691aa5f65d11237c7aadc6a
#
_entry.id   c2fd0a60b691aa5f65d11237c7aadc6a
#
_cell.length_a   1.000
_cell.length_b   1.000
_cell.length_c   1.000
_cell.angle_alpha   90.00
_cell.angle_beta   90.00
_cell.angle_gamma   90.00
#
_symmetry.space_group_name_H-M   'P 1'
#
loop_
_entity.id
_entity.type
_entity.pdbx_description
1 polymer ?
#
loop_
_entity_poly.entity_id
_entity_poly.type
_entity_poly.pdbx_seq_one_letter_code
_entity_poly.pdbx_strand_id
1 'polypeptide(L)'
;MLNKGLFFLTVILCLVSTGIQAQGVDSTEIKKVNKALEANVQDLPLITYNSSKKYEIADLKLTGLVNPMYEDYTLFGFAQLQVGDIIEVPGPEVTNAVRRFWRQGLFSDVKIAATKIEGNKIWLEINLKERPRISDIVYTGMKKSERQDIAAKVGMVKNLQITPYQMDRAKTIIKKYFDEKGFNKAEISLTETPDLSKENHVILNIDVVKKNKTKVNRITIEGNEEVATRTLEKAMKKTRHKSNFKSWLANFLRSTKYVPESFEEDKDNLIAKYNELGYRDATILWDTVYTADAEGKPDKVNIEIKVDEGQQYFIKDIKWVGNTVYQTWQLQTQLNMKPGDVYNQKKLTERLSVDEGAVMNVFYQNHGYLFSNADPVEVNIESDSIDLEIRITEGPVAKIRKVTISGNDRVYEDIVRRELRIKPGALYSRDDIIRSIREIAQMGHFDPEQLNNPKIEPDQDSGTVDVGLPLVSKANDQVEFSAGWGQTGIIGKLSLKFTNFSLKNLFNPGTYKGIIPQGEGQTLTLSAQTNAKYYQSYSVSFFDPWFGGKRPNSLSVGAYYSRQTDINSRYINNSYGYSALSNYYGGYGSGYGSGYGDYSFAADPNKSITMIGLSVGYGKRLTWPDDYFTFQTELSYQRYSMKDWAYFIVKDGIANNLSLNLTLSRRSTDNPIYTRRGTDLSLSLQVTPPFSLWDGKDYASMKKIDGYYEPSEKFTWIEYHKWKFKARTYTSLSDVVKTPVLMTRAEYGFVGYFNKN
;
A
#
# COMPACT_ATOMS: atom_id res chain seq x y z
N MET A 1 -1.11 16.17 -49.50
CA MET A 1 -2.44 16.70 -49.83
C MET A 1 -3.11 16.98 -48.51
N LEU A 2 -3.06 18.24 -48.11
CA LEU A 2 -4.12 19.24 -48.24
C LEU A 2 -5.43 18.75 -47.57
N ASN A 3 -6.07 19.44 -46.68
CA ASN A 3 -6.14 20.89 -46.41
C ASN A 3 -7.08 21.12 -45.22
N LYS A 4 -6.79 22.20 -44.43
CA LYS A 4 -7.71 23.21 -43.91
C LYS A 4 -8.75 22.75 -42.87
N GLY A 5 -8.84 23.39 -41.69
CA GLY A 5 -9.28 24.74 -41.49
C GLY A 5 -8.95 25.37 -40.18
N LEU A 6 -8.26 26.39 -40.36
CA LEU A 6 -8.06 27.48 -39.44
C LEU A 6 -9.37 28.27 -39.30
N PHE A 7 -9.91 28.43 -38.08
CA PHE A 7 -10.93 29.42 -37.82
C PHE A 7 -10.41 30.46 -36.82
N PHE A 8 -10.09 31.60 -37.39
CA PHE A 8 -9.88 32.89 -36.74
C PHE A 8 -11.20 33.35 -36.12
N LEU A 9 -11.19 33.75 -34.89
CA LEU A 9 -12.21 34.67 -34.36
C LEU A 9 -11.49 35.87 -33.74
N THR A 10 -11.40 36.90 -34.53
CA THR A 10 -11.11 38.27 -34.16
C THR A 10 -12.27 38.80 -33.33
N VAL A 11 -12.05 39.16 -32.08
CA VAL A 11 -13.00 39.93 -31.27
C VAL A 11 -12.64 41.40 -31.43
N ILE A 12 -13.53 42.10 -32.06
CA ILE A 12 -13.56 43.55 -32.24
C ILE A 12 -13.73 44.20 -30.86
N LEU A 13 -12.80 45.06 -30.54
CA LEU A 13 -12.87 45.97 -29.41
C LEU A 13 -13.85 47.10 -29.79
N CYS A 14 -15.09 47.06 -29.30
CA CYS A 14 -15.98 48.22 -29.29
C CYS A 14 -15.95 48.89 -27.92
N LEU A 15 -15.22 49.96 -27.82
CA LEU A 15 -15.39 50.98 -26.80
C LEU A 15 -16.77 51.63 -27.00
N VAL A 16 -17.71 51.33 -26.10
CA VAL A 16 -18.88 52.18 -25.89
C VAL A 16 -18.79 52.73 -24.46
N SER A 17 -18.31 53.95 -24.42
CA SER A 17 -18.45 54.80 -23.23
C SER A 17 -19.94 55.16 -23.04
N THR A 18 -20.63 54.44 -22.19
CA THR A 18 -21.88 54.95 -21.63
C THR A 18 -21.65 55.26 -20.14
N GLY A 19 -21.61 56.55 -19.89
CA GLY A 19 -21.62 57.06 -18.53
C GLY A 19 -22.87 56.58 -17.79
N ILE A 20 -22.68 55.74 -16.79
CA ILE A 20 -23.69 55.50 -15.77
C ILE A 20 -23.52 56.64 -14.78
N GLN A 21 -24.41 57.61 -14.90
CA GLN A 21 -24.68 58.57 -13.83
C GLN A 21 -25.03 57.76 -12.56
N ALA A 22 -24.26 57.93 -11.53
CA ALA A 22 -24.62 57.51 -10.19
C ALA A 22 -25.90 58.25 -9.82
N GLN A 23 -27.05 57.57 -9.84
CA GLN A 23 -28.26 58.05 -9.20
C GLN A 23 -27.94 58.22 -7.73
N GLY A 24 -27.88 59.44 -7.28
CA GLY A 24 -27.75 59.79 -5.88
C GLY A 24 -28.86 59.11 -5.09
N VAL A 25 -28.49 58.27 -4.16
CA VAL A 25 -29.38 57.78 -3.11
C VAL A 25 -29.91 59.05 -2.41
N ASP A 26 -31.22 59.23 -2.49
CA ASP A 26 -31.90 60.39 -2.01
C ASP A 26 -31.61 60.53 -0.51
N SER A 27 -30.93 61.63 -0.16
CA SER A 27 -30.57 61.97 1.22
C SER A 27 -31.77 62.13 2.16
N THR A 28 -32.97 62.15 1.58
CA THR A 28 -34.23 62.14 2.28
C THR A 28 -34.66 60.77 2.82
N GLU A 29 -34.30 59.66 2.13
CA GLU A 29 -34.54 58.30 2.68
C GLU A 29 -33.58 57.96 3.82
N ILE A 30 -32.32 58.35 3.70
CA ILE A 30 -31.34 58.14 4.80
C ILE A 30 -31.75 58.98 6.04
N LYS A 31 -32.28 60.21 5.83
CA LYS A 31 -32.84 61.00 6.94
C LYS A 31 -34.09 60.41 7.51
N LYS A 32 -34.97 59.78 6.74
CA LYS A 32 -36.18 59.09 7.23
C LYS A 32 -35.82 57.83 8.03
N VAL A 33 -34.84 57.06 7.58
CA VAL A 33 -34.36 55.87 8.31
C VAL A 33 -33.63 56.24 9.59
N ASN A 34 -32.82 57.32 9.58
CA ASN A 34 -32.17 57.82 10.78
C ASN A 34 -33.21 58.44 11.75
N LYS A 35 -34.25 59.14 11.24
CA LYS A 35 -35.30 59.68 12.07
C LYS A 35 -36.27 58.63 12.63
N ALA A 36 -36.45 57.48 11.93
CA ALA A 36 -37.18 56.33 12.45
C ALA A 36 -36.34 55.52 13.49
N LEU A 37 -35.01 55.52 13.35
CA LEU A 37 -34.10 54.98 14.35
C LEU A 37 -34.01 55.86 15.62
N GLU A 38 -34.09 57.19 15.47
CA GLU A 38 -34.13 58.12 16.60
C GLU A 38 -35.46 58.19 17.34
N ALA A 39 -36.57 57.84 16.68
CA ALA A 39 -37.91 57.86 17.27
C ALA A 39 -38.25 56.64 18.13
N ASN A 40 -37.40 55.59 18.18
CA ASN A 40 -37.65 54.39 18.96
C ASN A 40 -36.67 54.20 20.12
N VAL A 41 -35.89 55.21 20.45
CA VAL A 41 -35.14 55.28 21.74
C VAL A 41 -36.09 55.76 22.79
N GLN A 42 -36.93 54.83 23.33
CA GLN A 42 -37.55 55.10 24.65
C GLN A 42 -36.43 55.41 25.64
N ASP A 43 -36.67 56.37 26.52
CA ASP A 43 -35.79 56.76 27.61
C ASP A 43 -35.49 55.57 28.53
N LEU A 44 -34.59 54.71 28.10
CA LEU A 44 -34.02 53.66 28.94
C LEU A 44 -33.03 54.34 29.90
N PRO A 45 -33.06 54.05 31.19
CA PRO A 45 -32.10 54.59 32.13
C PRO A 45 -30.69 54.21 31.69
N LEU A 46 -29.77 55.20 31.72
CA LEU A 46 -28.39 55.01 31.31
C LEU A 46 -27.73 53.98 32.25
N ILE A 47 -27.47 52.79 31.70
CA ILE A 47 -26.78 51.71 32.43
C ILE A 47 -25.30 51.95 32.34
N THR A 48 -24.65 52.35 33.46
CA THR A 48 -23.23 52.58 33.56
C THR A 48 -22.59 51.59 34.52
N TYR A 49 -21.35 51.17 34.26
CA TYR A 49 -20.59 50.27 35.16
C TYR A 49 -20.40 50.81 36.58
N ASN A 50 -20.56 52.08 36.77
CA ASN A 50 -20.43 52.72 38.09
C ASN A 50 -21.69 52.65 38.94
N SER A 51 -22.80 52.14 38.41
CA SER A 51 -24.10 52.06 39.10
C SER A 51 -24.82 50.75 38.74
N SER A 52 -24.14 49.62 38.98
CA SER A 52 -24.77 48.32 38.80
C SER A 52 -25.97 48.13 39.76
N LYS A 53 -27.05 47.55 39.25
CA LYS A 53 -28.24 47.24 40.04
C LYS A 53 -28.67 45.81 39.79
N LYS A 54 -29.34 45.19 40.76
CA LYS A 54 -29.91 43.86 40.63
C LYS A 54 -31.28 43.96 40.01
N TYR A 55 -31.52 43.13 38.97
CA TYR A 55 -32.77 43.00 38.26
C TYR A 55 -33.15 41.56 38.14
N GLU A 56 -34.45 41.26 38.18
CA GLU A 56 -35.05 39.99 37.82
C GLU A 56 -35.31 39.95 36.31
N ILE A 57 -34.83 38.92 35.64
CA ILE A 57 -35.07 38.72 34.18
C ILE A 57 -36.54 38.40 33.96
N ALA A 58 -37.28 39.35 33.38
CA ALA A 58 -38.72 39.20 33.09
C ALA A 58 -38.97 38.45 31.76
N ASP A 59 -38.06 38.63 30.78
CA ASP A 59 -38.12 37.95 29.49
C ASP A 59 -36.74 37.91 28.84
N LEU A 60 -36.50 36.84 28.03
CA LEU A 60 -35.30 36.65 27.22
C LEU A 60 -35.71 36.40 25.78
N LYS A 61 -35.25 37.26 24.88
CA LYS A 61 -35.50 37.14 23.45
C LYS A 61 -34.22 36.92 22.68
N LEU A 62 -34.24 35.99 21.71
CA LEU A 62 -33.18 35.78 20.76
C LEU A 62 -33.52 36.47 19.43
N THR A 63 -32.52 37.16 18.86
CA THR A 63 -32.64 37.85 17.56
C THR A 63 -31.37 37.76 16.76
N GLY A 64 -31.43 38.09 15.47
CA GLY A 64 -30.28 38.16 14.57
C GLY A 64 -29.84 36.85 13.93
N LEU A 65 -30.54 35.73 14.20
CA LEU A 65 -30.27 34.43 13.57
C LEU A 65 -31.01 34.34 12.22
N VAL A 66 -30.30 33.97 11.16
CA VAL A 66 -30.88 33.91 9.81
C VAL A 66 -31.46 32.51 9.50
N ASN A 67 -30.79 31.46 9.92
CA ASN A 67 -31.25 30.07 9.84
C ASN A 67 -30.74 29.31 11.07
N PRO A 68 -31.43 29.40 12.21
CA PRO A 68 -30.94 28.82 13.45
C PRO A 68 -30.88 27.29 13.32
N MET A 69 -29.67 26.75 13.37
CA MET A 69 -29.44 25.30 13.44
C MET A 69 -29.67 24.78 14.87
N TYR A 70 -29.76 25.69 15.82
CA TYR A 70 -29.99 25.41 17.24
C TYR A 70 -31.34 25.92 17.67
N GLU A 71 -32.06 25.10 18.40
CA GLU A 71 -33.29 25.53 19.04
C GLU A 71 -33.00 26.54 20.16
N ASP A 72 -33.92 27.49 20.38
CA ASP A 72 -33.76 28.60 21.30
C ASP A 72 -33.33 28.14 22.70
N TYR A 73 -33.89 27.02 23.21
CA TYR A 73 -33.54 26.49 24.52
C TYR A 73 -32.04 26.11 24.62
N THR A 74 -31.42 25.64 23.52
CA THR A 74 -30.00 25.29 23.49
C THR A 74 -29.15 26.55 23.60
N LEU A 75 -29.55 27.61 22.92
CA LEU A 75 -28.87 28.91 22.96
C LEU A 75 -29.00 29.59 24.33
N PHE A 76 -30.18 29.50 24.93
CA PHE A 76 -30.35 29.96 26.33
C PHE A 76 -29.51 29.13 27.31
N GLY A 77 -29.38 27.83 27.07
CA GLY A 77 -28.45 26.97 27.81
C GLY A 77 -26.99 27.43 27.71
N PHE A 78 -26.55 27.91 26.54
CA PHE A 78 -25.21 28.51 26.41
C PHE A 78 -25.05 29.80 27.16
N ALA A 79 -26.11 30.65 27.18
CA ALA A 79 -26.12 31.89 27.94
C ALA A 79 -26.06 31.66 29.45
N GLN A 80 -26.64 30.55 29.93
CA GLN A 80 -26.88 30.29 31.35
C GLN A 80 -27.60 31.47 32.01
N LEU A 81 -28.62 32.01 31.31
CA LEU A 81 -29.55 33.02 31.80
C LEU A 81 -30.96 32.48 31.61
N GLN A 82 -31.79 32.58 32.62
CA GLN A 82 -33.17 32.13 32.60
C GLN A 82 -34.13 33.21 33.07
N VAL A 83 -35.36 33.15 32.62
CA VAL A 83 -36.42 34.02 33.11
C VAL A 83 -36.64 33.74 34.61
N GLY A 84 -36.64 34.77 35.42
CA GLY A 84 -36.72 34.69 36.87
C GLY A 84 -35.35 34.78 37.59
N ASP A 85 -34.23 34.70 36.85
CA ASP A 85 -32.92 34.90 37.46
C ASP A 85 -32.72 36.34 37.93
N ILE A 86 -32.10 36.51 39.11
CA ILE A 86 -31.71 37.83 39.62
C ILE A 86 -30.24 38.04 39.24
N ILE A 87 -30.00 38.97 38.35
CA ILE A 87 -28.70 39.30 37.81
C ILE A 87 -28.30 40.75 38.11
N GLU A 88 -27.04 41.01 38.17
CA GLU A 88 -26.47 42.35 38.25
C GLU A 88 -26.25 42.91 36.83
N VAL A 89 -26.80 44.12 36.55
CA VAL A 89 -26.65 44.73 35.22
C VAL A 89 -26.18 46.19 35.38
N PRO A 90 -25.03 46.56 34.80
CA PRO A 90 -23.98 45.69 34.18
C PRO A 90 -23.30 44.82 35.23
N GLY A 91 -23.07 43.54 34.88
CA GLY A 91 -22.52 42.58 35.81
C GLY A 91 -21.80 41.40 35.17
N PRO A 92 -21.23 40.56 36.04
CA PRO A 92 -20.49 39.39 35.56
C PRO A 92 -21.32 38.35 34.83
N GLU A 93 -22.62 38.20 35.16
CA GLU A 93 -23.50 37.23 34.59
C GLU A 93 -23.67 37.47 33.08
N VAL A 94 -24.02 38.73 32.69
CA VAL A 94 -24.15 39.14 31.29
C VAL A 94 -22.81 39.02 30.54
N THR A 95 -21.74 39.50 31.20
CA THR A 95 -20.38 39.40 30.61
C THR A 95 -19.96 37.96 30.36
N ASN A 96 -20.25 37.05 31.29
CA ASN A 96 -19.96 35.64 31.17
C ASN A 96 -20.84 34.97 30.11
N ALA A 97 -22.10 35.35 29.96
CA ALA A 97 -22.96 34.87 28.89
C ALA A 97 -22.38 35.23 27.51
N VAL A 98 -21.96 36.48 27.30
CA VAL A 98 -21.27 36.90 26.08
C VAL A 98 -19.98 36.07 25.86
N ARG A 99 -19.15 35.88 26.87
CA ARG A 99 -17.91 35.07 26.77
C ARG A 99 -18.20 33.62 26.45
N ARG A 100 -19.30 33.02 26.94
CA ARG A 100 -19.70 31.64 26.63
C ARG A 100 -20.06 31.48 25.15
N PHE A 101 -20.87 32.41 24.60
CA PHE A 101 -21.17 32.43 23.18
C PHE A 101 -19.91 32.57 22.31
N TRP A 102 -18.99 33.46 22.68
CA TRP A 102 -17.71 33.61 21.97
C TRP A 102 -16.85 32.35 22.00
N ARG A 103 -16.84 31.64 23.13
CA ARG A 103 -16.09 30.37 23.25
C ARG A 103 -16.60 29.28 22.32
N GLN A 104 -17.89 29.31 21.95
CA GLN A 104 -18.43 28.35 20.98
C GLN A 104 -17.84 28.56 19.57
N GLY A 105 -17.35 29.76 19.26
CA GLY A 105 -16.75 30.08 17.95
C GLY A 105 -17.76 30.15 16.80
N LEU A 106 -19.06 29.99 17.07
CA LEU A 106 -20.13 29.91 16.08
C LEU A 106 -20.65 31.28 15.64
N PHE A 107 -20.41 32.31 16.43
CA PHE A 107 -20.96 33.65 16.22
C PHE A 107 -19.87 34.64 15.82
N SER A 108 -20.19 35.55 14.92
CA SER A 108 -19.34 36.65 14.50
C SER A 108 -19.57 37.93 15.34
N ASP A 109 -20.74 38.07 15.94
CA ASP A 109 -21.07 39.13 16.86
C ASP A 109 -22.07 38.62 17.91
N VAL A 110 -21.95 39.11 19.15
CA VAL A 110 -22.80 38.75 20.28
C VAL A 110 -23.08 40.01 21.06
N LYS A 111 -24.35 40.42 21.11
CA LYS A 111 -24.82 41.59 21.87
C LYS A 111 -25.94 41.19 22.80
N ILE A 112 -25.87 41.61 24.03
CA ILE A 112 -26.97 41.48 24.99
C ILE A 112 -27.38 42.88 25.38
N ALA A 113 -28.60 43.24 25.07
CA ALA A 113 -29.19 44.56 25.31
C ALA A 113 -30.42 44.45 26.20
N ALA A 114 -30.62 45.45 27.05
CA ALA A 114 -31.86 45.63 27.77
C ALA A 114 -32.83 46.37 26.86
N THR A 115 -33.97 45.76 26.56
CA THR A 115 -35.04 46.38 25.73
C THR A 115 -36.07 47.11 26.54
N LYS A 116 -36.23 46.75 27.83
CA LYS A 116 -37.17 47.38 28.74
C LYS A 116 -36.70 47.21 30.19
N ILE A 117 -36.89 48.20 31.03
CA ILE A 117 -36.69 48.14 32.48
C ILE A 117 -37.92 48.73 33.17
N GLU A 118 -38.56 47.96 34.05
CA GLU A 118 -39.69 48.37 34.85
C GLU A 118 -39.42 48.00 36.33
N GLY A 119 -39.20 48.99 37.17
CA GLY A 119 -38.90 48.77 38.55
C GLY A 119 -37.63 47.91 38.77
N ASN A 120 -37.82 46.68 39.25
CA ASN A 120 -36.73 45.71 39.46
C ASN A 120 -36.69 44.60 38.40
N LYS A 121 -37.48 44.74 37.31
CA LYS A 121 -37.56 43.75 36.20
C LYS A 121 -36.88 44.29 34.96
N ILE A 122 -36.16 43.38 34.26
CA ILE A 122 -35.43 43.69 33.03
C ILE A 122 -35.82 42.68 31.93
N TRP A 123 -36.00 43.18 30.71
CA TRP A 123 -36.18 42.41 29.49
C TRP A 123 -34.89 42.45 28.71
N LEU A 124 -34.32 41.28 28.42
CA LEU A 124 -33.04 41.17 27.71
C LEU A 124 -33.26 40.62 26.30
N GLU A 125 -32.59 41.23 25.36
CA GLU A 125 -32.49 40.76 24.00
C GLU A 125 -31.06 40.32 23.73
N ILE A 126 -30.88 39.05 23.36
CA ILE A 126 -29.60 38.45 22.95
C ILE A 126 -29.61 38.46 21.42
N ASN A 127 -28.83 39.36 20.86
CA ASN A 127 -28.64 39.44 19.41
C ASN A 127 -27.37 38.68 19.04
N LEU A 128 -27.55 37.63 18.23
CA LEU A 128 -26.50 36.72 17.78
C LEU A 128 -26.38 36.83 16.27
N LYS A 129 -25.15 37.12 15.80
CA LYS A 129 -24.84 37.07 14.39
C LYS A 129 -24.02 35.83 14.11
N GLU A 130 -24.58 34.85 13.39
CA GLU A 130 -23.88 33.65 13.00
C GLU A 130 -22.70 33.94 12.06
N ARG A 131 -21.62 33.14 12.17
CA ARG A 131 -20.58 33.16 11.18
C ARG A 131 -21.06 32.57 9.88
N PRO A 132 -20.57 33.06 8.73
CA PRO A 132 -21.01 32.56 7.45
C PRO A 132 -20.61 31.09 7.23
N ARG A 133 -21.34 30.40 6.34
CA ARG A 133 -21.12 29.04 5.91
C ARG A 133 -20.47 29.02 4.54
N ILE A 134 -19.69 27.98 4.28
CA ILE A 134 -19.04 27.78 2.97
C ILE A 134 -20.09 27.35 1.94
N SER A 135 -20.37 28.16 0.93
CA SER A 135 -21.17 27.78 -0.22
C SER A 135 -20.37 26.99 -1.24
N ASP A 136 -19.15 27.44 -1.50
CA ASP A 136 -18.19 26.77 -2.39
C ASP A 136 -16.73 27.06 -1.99
N ILE A 137 -15.79 26.23 -2.49
CA ILE A 137 -14.37 26.41 -2.27
C ILE A 137 -13.67 26.51 -3.62
N VAL A 138 -13.06 27.64 -3.86
CA VAL A 138 -12.31 27.94 -5.08
C VAL A 138 -10.81 27.83 -4.80
N TYR A 139 -10.13 27.02 -5.58
CA TYR A 139 -8.68 26.80 -5.45
C TYR A 139 -7.97 27.41 -6.67
N THR A 140 -7.04 28.34 -6.45
CA THR A 140 -6.21 28.93 -7.48
C THR A 140 -4.72 28.65 -7.25
N GLY A 141 -3.91 28.71 -8.31
CA GLY A 141 -2.47 28.45 -8.23
C GLY A 141 -2.05 26.98 -8.03
N MET A 142 -2.98 26.02 -8.05
CA MET A 142 -2.74 24.60 -7.75
C MET A 142 -3.10 23.68 -8.92
N LYS A 143 -2.40 22.55 -9.04
CA LYS A 143 -2.75 21.46 -9.97
C LYS A 143 -3.94 20.67 -9.45
N LYS A 144 -4.66 19.96 -10.33
CA LYS A 144 -5.85 19.16 -9.97
C LYS A 144 -5.57 18.14 -8.86
N SER A 145 -4.44 17.42 -8.94
CA SER A 145 -4.06 16.45 -7.90
C SER A 145 -3.76 17.12 -6.55
N GLU A 146 -3.10 18.30 -6.59
CA GLU A 146 -2.79 19.04 -5.36
C GLU A 146 -4.05 19.56 -4.66
N ARG A 147 -5.07 19.97 -5.46
CA ARG A 147 -6.38 20.37 -4.91
C ARG A 147 -7.05 19.22 -4.17
N GLN A 148 -7.03 18.01 -4.76
CA GLN A 148 -7.62 16.82 -4.15
C GLN A 148 -6.91 16.45 -2.85
N ASP A 149 -5.58 16.45 -2.84
CA ASP A 149 -4.78 16.17 -1.65
C ASP A 149 -5.06 17.17 -0.53
N ILE A 150 -5.08 18.47 -0.87
CA ILE A 150 -5.33 19.56 0.08
C ILE A 150 -6.76 19.50 0.61
N ALA A 151 -7.75 19.30 -0.25
CA ALA A 151 -9.15 19.18 0.17
C ALA A 151 -9.34 18.05 1.19
N ALA A 152 -8.69 16.90 0.96
CA ALA A 152 -8.74 15.77 1.89
C ALA A 152 -8.03 16.07 3.23
N LYS A 153 -6.88 16.76 3.21
CA LYS A 153 -6.09 17.07 4.41
C LYS A 153 -6.70 18.19 5.25
N VAL A 154 -7.24 19.22 4.60
CA VAL A 154 -7.83 20.40 5.27
C VAL A 154 -9.19 20.05 5.88
N GLY A 155 -9.98 19.22 5.21
CA GLY A 155 -11.26 18.76 5.71
C GLY A 155 -12.36 19.83 5.72
N MET A 156 -12.18 20.96 5.04
CA MET A 156 -13.24 21.95 4.85
C MET A 156 -14.21 21.48 3.77
N VAL A 157 -15.50 21.50 4.09
CA VAL A 157 -16.56 21.03 3.18
C VAL A 157 -17.65 22.11 3.05
N LYS A 158 -18.44 22.02 1.99
CA LYS A 158 -19.62 22.90 1.81
C LYS A 158 -20.55 22.80 3.01
N ASN A 159 -21.19 23.88 3.34
CA ASN A 159 -22.07 24.09 4.50
C ASN A 159 -21.37 24.08 5.87
N LEU A 160 -20.04 23.92 5.92
CA LEU A 160 -19.30 24.10 7.15
C LEU A 160 -19.24 25.59 7.51
N GLN A 161 -19.43 25.91 8.79
CA GLN A 161 -19.30 27.28 9.31
C GLN A 161 -17.81 27.65 9.43
N ILE A 162 -17.45 28.85 9.00
CA ILE A 162 -16.04 29.30 9.00
C ILE A 162 -15.69 29.91 10.34
N THR A 163 -14.61 29.42 10.95
CA THR A 163 -14.03 29.99 12.16
C THR A 163 -12.58 30.44 11.88
N PRO A 164 -12.07 31.47 12.57
CA PRO A 164 -10.68 31.91 12.44
C PRO A 164 -9.68 30.78 12.66
N TYR A 165 -9.93 29.94 13.66
CA TYR A 165 -9.12 28.76 13.95
C TYR A 165 -9.03 27.78 12.76
N GLN A 166 -10.16 27.53 12.09
CA GLN A 166 -10.15 26.64 10.91
C GLN A 166 -9.39 27.26 9.74
N MET A 167 -9.48 28.59 9.56
CA MET A 167 -8.73 29.30 8.53
C MET A 167 -7.22 29.23 8.77
N ASP A 168 -6.76 29.50 10.01
CA ASP A 168 -5.35 29.42 10.36
C ASP A 168 -4.83 27.99 10.28
N ARG A 169 -5.60 27.00 10.74
CA ARG A 169 -5.29 25.59 10.60
C ARG A 169 -5.18 25.18 9.13
N ALA A 170 -6.12 25.59 8.28
CA ALA A 170 -6.07 25.32 6.85
C ALA A 170 -4.81 25.92 6.22
N LYS A 171 -4.51 27.18 6.54
CA LYS A 171 -3.29 27.87 6.07
C LYS A 171 -2.02 27.10 6.46
N THR A 172 -1.95 26.65 7.71
CA THR A 172 -0.83 25.87 8.23
C THR A 172 -0.68 24.53 7.51
N ILE A 173 -1.79 23.79 7.31
CA ILE A 173 -1.79 22.51 6.60
C ILE A 173 -1.35 22.69 5.14
N ILE A 174 -1.88 23.71 4.45
CA ILE A 174 -1.52 24.01 3.05
C ILE A 174 -0.05 24.42 2.97
N LYS A 175 0.44 25.24 3.90
CA LYS A 175 1.85 25.63 3.95
C LYS A 175 2.75 24.41 4.13
N LYS A 176 2.47 23.56 5.10
CA LYS A 176 3.20 22.32 5.34
C LYS A 176 3.22 21.41 4.10
N TYR A 177 2.09 21.27 3.41
CA TYR A 177 1.98 20.48 2.18
C TYR A 177 2.91 20.97 1.07
N PHE A 178 3.01 22.31 0.88
CA PHE A 178 3.90 22.88 -0.13
C PHE A 178 5.36 22.87 0.31
N ASP A 179 5.64 23.03 1.60
CA ASP A 179 6.99 22.88 2.16
C ASP A 179 7.53 21.46 1.95
N GLU A 180 6.73 20.42 2.20
CA GLU A 180 7.05 19.00 1.89
C GLU A 180 7.37 18.78 0.39
N LYS A 181 6.77 19.58 -0.51
CA LYS A 181 7.07 19.57 -1.93
C LYS A 181 8.24 20.44 -2.33
N GLY A 182 8.85 21.16 -1.37
CA GLY A 182 10.01 22.03 -1.55
C GLY A 182 9.67 23.48 -1.96
N PHE A 183 8.40 23.89 -1.87
CA PHE A 183 7.98 25.27 -2.15
C PHE A 183 7.96 26.12 -0.88
N ASN A 184 9.10 26.24 -0.20
CA ASN A 184 9.19 26.90 1.12
C ASN A 184 8.85 28.40 1.09
N LYS A 185 8.92 29.03 -0.09
CA LYS A 185 8.54 30.43 -0.31
C LYS A 185 7.09 30.60 -0.78
N ALA A 186 6.27 29.53 -0.70
CA ALA A 186 4.87 29.60 -1.09
C ALA A 186 4.09 30.56 -0.19
N GLU A 187 3.36 31.47 -0.81
CA GLU A 187 2.44 32.40 -0.16
C GLU A 187 1.03 31.85 -0.28
N ILE A 188 0.31 31.79 0.84
CA ILE A 188 -1.01 31.21 0.93
C ILE A 188 -1.95 32.28 1.47
N SER A 189 -2.97 32.60 0.67
CA SER A 189 -4.03 33.54 1.03
C SER A 189 -5.37 32.78 1.07
N LEU A 190 -6.09 32.95 2.16
CA LEU A 190 -7.46 32.47 2.31
C LEU A 190 -8.36 33.70 2.47
N THR A 191 -9.30 33.88 1.55
CA THR A 191 -10.21 35.03 1.54
C THR A 191 -11.65 34.56 1.41
N GLU A 192 -12.54 35.26 2.11
CA GLU A 192 -13.97 35.02 2.07
C GLU A 192 -14.64 36.04 1.15
N THR A 193 -15.43 35.57 0.19
CA THR A 193 -16.25 36.41 -0.69
C THR A 193 -17.72 36.10 -0.45
N PRO A 194 -18.57 37.09 -0.12
CA PRO A 194 -20.00 36.85 0.07
C PRO A 194 -20.63 36.17 -1.16
N ASP A 195 -21.43 35.16 -0.90
CA ASP A 195 -22.23 34.51 -1.95
C ASP A 195 -23.58 35.20 -2.03
N LEU A 196 -23.78 36.03 -3.04
CA LEU A 196 -25.00 36.77 -3.23
C LEU A 196 -26.24 35.90 -3.54
N SER A 197 -26.04 34.61 -3.83
CA SER A 197 -27.12 33.67 -4.12
C SER A 197 -27.72 33.02 -2.88
N LYS A 198 -27.02 33.09 -1.74
CA LYS A 198 -27.40 32.44 -0.48
C LYS A 198 -27.09 33.33 0.71
N GLU A 199 -28.12 33.60 1.50
CA GLU A 199 -27.99 34.40 2.70
C GLU A 199 -27.03 33.75 3.72
N ASN A 200 -26.16 34.53 4.36
CA ASN A 200 -25.12 34.12 5.30
C ASN A 200 -24.18 33.02 4.80
N HIS A 201 -23.92 33.01 3.47
CA HIS A 201 -22.95 32.11 2.88
C HIS A 201 -21.79 32.87 2.22
N VAL A 202 -20.64 32.24 2.17
CA VAL A 202 -19.44 32.79 1.51
C VAL A 202 -18.76 31.72 0.65
N ILE A 203 -18.12 32.18 -0.39
CA ILE A 203 -17.18 31.40 -1.21
C ILE A 203 -15.80 31.55 -0.56
N LEU A 204 -15.21 30.42 -0.18
CA LEU A 204 -13.84 30.39 0.34
C LEU A 204 -12.85 30.31 -0.81
N ASN A 205 -12.07 31.36 -1.03
CA ASN A 205 -11.00 31.37 -2.01
C ASN A 205 -9.67 30.98 -1.34
N ILE A 206 -9.02 29.96 -1.87
CA ILE A 206 -7.72 29.47 -1.42
C ILE A 206 -6.74 29.72 -2.57
N ASP A 207 -5.95 30.78 -2.42
CA ASP A 207 -4.97 31.21 -3.42
C ASP A 207 -3.57 30.83 -2.98
N VAL A 208 -2.81 30.17 -3.86
CA VAL A 208 -1.44 29.75 -3.60
C VAL A 208 -0.48 30.24 -4.68
N VAL A 209 0.43 31.09 -4.29
CA VAL A 209 1.55 31.52 -5.14
C VAL A 209 2.78 30.70 -4.75
N LYS A 210 3.07 29.66 -5.54
CA LYS A 210 4.09 28.65 -5.16
C LYS A 210 5.52 29.17 -5.17
N LYS A 211 5.83 30.16 -6.00
CA LYS A 211 7.23 30.56 -6.29
C LYS A 211 8.10 29.37 -6.75
N ASN A 212 9.41 29.55 -6.79
CA ASN A 212 10.33 28.49 -7.17
C ASN A 212 10.58 27.51 -6.01
N LYS A 213 10.96 26.27 -6.36
CA LYS A 213 11.35 25.28 -5.35
C LYS A 213 12.70 25.68 -4.74
N THR A 214 12.76 25.66 -3.43
CA THR A 214 14.02 25.81 -2.69
C THR A 214 14.84 24.52 -2.82
N LYS A 215 16.10 24.64 -3.24
CA LYS A 215 17.04 23.53 -3.41
C LYS A 215 18.26 23.73 -2.53
N VAL A 216 18.86 22.63 -2.10
CA VAL A 216 20.14 22.67 -1.39
C VAL A 216 21.25 22.95 -2.39
N ASN A 217 22.05 24.00 -2.11
CA ASN A 217 23.22 24.36 -2.88
C ASN A 217 24.45 23.64 -2.38
N ARG A 218 24.75 23.77 -1.07
CA ARG A 218 25.89 23.16 -0.39
C ARG A 218 25.51 22.74 1.04
N ILE A 219 26.11 21.68 1.51
CA ILE A 219 26.09 21.27 2.92
C ILE A 219 27.55 21.31 3.39
N THR A 220 27.80 22.03 4.46
CA THR A 220 29.11 22.10 5.13
C THR A 220 28.95 21.52 6.51
N ILE A 221 29.79 20.57 6.88
CA ILE A 221 29.85 19.98 8.21
C ILE A 221 31.22 20.31 8.77
N GLU A 222 31.25 20.92 9.94
CA GLU A 222 32.44 21.33 10.64
C GLU A 222 32.57 20.60 11.98
N GLY A 223 33.79 20.40 12.46
CA GLY A 223 34.06 19.69 13.70
C GLY A 223 34.13 18.16 13.56
N ASN A 224 34.00 17.64 12.33
CA ASN A 224 34.13 16.23 12.04
C ASN A 224 35.58 15.88 11.67
N GLU A 225 36.40 15.65 12.69
CA GLU A 225 37.85 15.37 12.54
C GLU A 225 38.08 13.87 12.25
N GLU A 226 37.39 12.99 12.95
CA GLU A 226 37.57 11.53 12.87
C GLU A 226 36.65 10.89 11.81
N VAL A 227 35.42 11.37 11.68
CA VAL A 227 34.45 10.81 10.72
C VAL A 227 34.42 11.61 9.43
N ALA A 228 34.76 10.94 8.31
CA ALA A 228 34.78 11.58 7.00
C ALA A 228 33.42 12.23 6.65
N THR A 229 33.41 13.49 6.21
CA THR A 229 32.24 14.27 5.79
C THR A 229 31.33 13.49 4.82
N ARG A 230 31.93 12.72 3.88
CA ARG A 230 31.18 11.89 2.94
C ARG A 230 30.32 10.82 3.63
N THR A 231 30.75 10.29 4.79
CA THR A 231 29.99 9.30 5.57
C THR A 231 28.78 9.95 6.20
N LEU A 232 28.93 11.15 6.72
CA LEU A 232 27.89 11.97 7.33
C LEU A 232 26.88 12.44 6.29
N GLU A 233 27.32 12.96 5.16
CA GLU A 233 26.43 13.32 4.03
C GLU A 233 25.61 12.16 3.52
N LYS A 234 26.13 10.92 3.57
CA LYS A 234 25.37 9.73 3.20
C LYS A 234 24.30 9.38 4.24
N ALA A 235 24.54 9.69 5.51
CA ALA A 235 23.57 9.50 6.57
C ALA A 235 22.36 10.45 6.40
N MET A 236 22.57 11.66 5.91
CA MET A 236 21.53 12.61 5.53
C MET A 236 20.78 12.13 4.28
N LYS A 237 19.77 11.29 4.48
CA LYS A 237 19.10 10.56 3.37
C LYS A 237 18.18 11.43 2.53
N LYS A 238 17.57 12.45 3.13
CA LYS A 238 16.51 13.28 2.54
C LYS A 238 17.04 14.63 2.04
N THR A 239 18.02 15.23 2.75
CA THR A 239 18.63 16.51 2.43
C THR A 239 19.96 16.29 1.69
N ARG A 240 20.02 16.68 0.42
CA ARG A 240 21.19 16.41 -0.44
C ARG A 240 21.48 17.57 -1.35
N HIS A 241 22.77 17.78 -1.63
CA HIS A 241 23.25 18.72 -2.65
C HIS A 241 23.81 17.99 -3.88
N LYS A 242 23.97 18.70 -4.99
CA LYS A 242 24.67 18.18 -6.18
C LYS A 242 26.16 18.43 -6.03
N SER A 243 26.91 17.39 -5.69
CA SER A 243 28.37 17.39 -5.70
C SER A 243 28.85 16.77 -7.00
N ASN A 244 29.95 17.20 -7.58
CA ASN A 244 30.73 16.73 -8.76
C ASN A 244 30.09 15.80 -9.82
N PHE A 245 30.63 15.79 -11.07
CA PHE A 245 30.12 15.10 -12.26
C PHE A 245 29.85 13.57 -12.08
N LYS A 246 30.64 12.87 -11.28
CA LYS A 246 30.39 11.43 -10.99
C LYS A 246 29.15 11.21 -10.11
N SER A 247 28.86 12.15 -9.20
CA SER A 247 27.64 12.10 -8.38
C SER A 247 26.40 12.55 -9.15
N TRP A 248 26.57 13.30 -10.24
CA TRP A 248 25.47 13.71 -11.12
C TRP A 248 24.79 12.50 -11.77
N LEU A 249 25.55 11.52 -12.27
CA LEU A 249 24.99 10.32 -12.89
C LEU A 249 24.25 9.44 -11.85
N ALA A 250 24.79 9.32 -10.65
CA ALA A 250 24.18 8.55 -9.55
C ALA A 250 22.96 9.25 -8.93
N ASN A 251 22.88 10.60 -9.02
CA ASN A 251 21.83 11.42 -8.42
C ASN A 251 20.87 12.04 -9.43
N PHE A 252 20.95 11.67 -10.72
CA PHE A 252 20.10 12.22 -11.78
C PHE A 252 18.59 12.10 -11.47
N LEU A 253 18.19 11.01 -10.79
CA LEU A 253 16.81 10.76 -10.38
C LEU A 253 16.49 11.22 -8.94
N ARG A 254 17.45 11.79 -8.20
CA ARG A 254 17.26 12.17 -6.80
C ARG A 254 16.98 13.67 -6.66
N SER A 255 15.94 13.98 -5.88
CA SER A 255 15.56 15.36 -5.59
C SER A 255 16.57 16.05 -4.67
N THR A 256 16.97 17.27 -5.02
CA THR A 256 17.80 18.16 -4.18
C THR A 256 16.96 19.27 -3.52
N LYS A 257 15.64 19.06 -3.39
CA LYS A 257 14.75 20.01 -2.73
C LYS A 257 15.09 20.12 -1.24
N TYR A 258 15.01 21.32 -0.71
CA TYR A 258 15.09 21.55 0.73
C TYR A 258 13.70 21.45 1.35
N VAL A 259 13.56 20.61 2.36
CA VAL A 259 12.34 20.44 3.16
C VAL A 259 12.76 20.54 4.64
N PRO A 260 12.30 21.56 5.39
CA PRO A 260 12.74 21.76 6.77
C PRO A 260 12.56 20.53 7.66
N GLU A 261 11.38 19.90 7.64
CA GLU A 261 11.09 18.70 8.44
C GLU A 261 12.01 17.51 8.08
N SER A 262 12.35 17.37 6.78
CA SER A 262 13.31 16.35 6.35
C SER A 262 14.74 16.63 6.77
N PHE A 263 15.08 17.91 6.98
CA PHE A 263 16.38 18.30 7.48
C PHE A 263 16.49 18.01 8.98
N GLU A 264 15.44 18.24 9.76
CA GLU A 264 15.41 17.83 11.18
C GLU A 264 15.63 16.32 11.33
N GLU A 265 14.90 15.49 10.56
CA GLU A 265 15.12 14.04 10.55
C GLU A 265 16.54 13.66 10.10
N ASP A 266 17.16 14.42 9.21
CA ASP A 266 18.52 14.16 8.76
C ASP A 266 19.57 14.56 9.81
N LYS A 267 19.28 15.53 10.68
CA LYS A 267 20.11 15.80 11.87
C LYS A 267 20.10 14.61 12.84
N ASP A 268 18.93 14.04 13.10
CA ASP A 268 18.80 12.81 13.90
C ASP A 268 19.56 11.64 13.25
N ASN A 269 19.44 11.48 11.93
CA ASN A 269 20.19 10.46 11.19
C ASN A 269 21.70 10.66 11.27
N LEU A 270 22.15 11.91 11.32
CA LEU A 270 23.58 12.25 11.45
C LEU A 270 24.10 11.84 12.81
N ILE A 271 23.42 12.19 13.90
CA ILE A 271 23.77 11.77 15.27
C ILE A 271 23.67 10.24 15.39
N ALA A 272 22.60 9.63 14.88
CA ALA A 272 22.47 8.16 14.85
C ALA A 272 23.66 7.49 14.12
N LYS A 273 24.23 8.16 13.11
CA LYS A 273 25.41 7.63 12.40
C LYS A 273 26.66 7.71 13.26
N TYR A 274 26.85 8.77 14.03
CA TYR A 274 27.94 8.85 14.99
C TYR A 274 27.81 7.76 16.07
N ASN A 275 26.61 7.57 16.60
CA ASN A 275 26.32 6.51 17.57
C ASN A 275 26.57 5.10 17.00
N GLU A 276 26.25 4.88 15.71
CA GLU A 276 26.61 3.62 15.01
C GLU A 276 28.11 3.38 14.92
N LEU A 277 28.89 4.45 14.89
CA LEU A 277 30.36 4.40 14.81
C LEU A 277 31.05 4.44 16.19
N GLY A 278 30.28 4.44 17.28
CA GLY A 278 30.78 4.43 18.64
C GLY A 278 30.94 5.81 19.29
N TYR A 279 30.65 6.87 18.60
CA TYR A 279 30.69 8.22 19.15
C TYR A 279 29.36 8.53 19.87
N ARG A 280 29.23 8.01 21.08
CA ARG A 280 28.00 8.06 21.88
C ARG A 280 27.59 9.48 22.25
N ASP A 281 28.53 10.33 22.55
CA ASP A 281 28.32 11.68 23.05
C ASP A 281 28.30 12.73 21.93
N ALA A 282 28.32 12.29 20.68
CA ALA A 282 28.29 13.19 19.53
C ALA A 282 27.03 14.07 19.54
N THR A 283 27.21 15.37 19.36
CA THR A 283 26.12 16.34 19.37
C THR A 283 26.28 17.37 18.25
N ILE A 284 25.16 17.97 17.85
CA ILE A 284 25.14 19.11 16.94
C ILE A 284 25.18 20.37 17.83
N LEU A 285 26.27 21.13 17.78
CA LEU A 285 26.42 22.35 18.54
C LEU A 285 25.51 23.45 18.01
N TRP A 286 25.44 23.59 16.70
CA TRP A 286 24.53 24.50 16.02
C TRP A 286 24.35 24.08 14.54
N ASP A 287 23.25 24.52 13.96
CA ASP A 287 23.00 24.45 12.53
C ASP A 287 22.41 25.76 12.02
N THR A 288 22.71 26.10 10.78
CA THR A 288 22.21 27.31 10.14
C THR A 288 21.85 27.04 8.69
N VAL A 289 20.68 27.53 8.29
CA VAL A 289 20.21 27.45 6.91
C VAL A 289 19.97 28.85 6.40
N TYR A 290 20.73 29.27 5.40
CA TYR A 290 20.61 30.60 4.83
C TYR A 290 20.53 30.55 3.30
N THR A 291 19.94 31.60 2.71
CA THR A 291 19.78 31.67 1.25
C THR A 291 21.13 31.92 0.56
N ALA A 292 21.33 31.32 -0.60
CA ALA A 292 22.54 31.51 -1.39
C ALA A 292 22.45 32.76 -2.29
N ASP A 293 21.79 33.84 -1.80
CA ASP A 293 21.59 35.09 -2.53
C ASP A 293 22.90 35.77 -2.87
N ALA A 294 23.85 35.76 -1.94
CA ALA A 294 25.20 36.30 -2.14
C ALA A 294 25.96 35.60 -3.28
N GLU A 295 25.60 34.38 -3.61
CA GLU A 295 26.14 33.60 -4.75
C GLU A 295 25.32 33.78 -6.04
N GLY A 296 24.33 34.68 -6.06
CA GLY A 296 23.41 34.87 -7.21
C GLY A 296 22.41 33.71 -7.42
N LYS A 297 22.11 32.95 -6.35
CA LYS A 297 21.22 31.76 -6.39
C LYS A 297 20.06 31.88 -5.37
N PRO A 298 19.09 32.78 -5.61
CA PRO A 298 18.04 33.09 -4.64
C PRO A 298 17.10 31.91 -4.30
N ASP A 299 17.03 30.91 -5.16
CA ASP A 299 16.19 29.71 -4.95
C ASP A 299 16.96 28.55 -4.32
N LYS A 300 18.18 28.81 -3.81
CA LYS A 300 18.99 27.80 -3.15
C LYS A 300 19.33 28.20 -1.72
N VAL A 301 19.57 27.20 -0.89
CA VAL A 301 20.02 27.37 0.51
C VAL A 301 21.37 26.67 0.71
N ASN A 302 22.21 27.30 1.51
CA ASN A 302 23.39 26.70 2.08
C ASN A 302 23.04 26.23 3.51
N ILE A 303 23.55 25.08 3.88
CA ILE A 303 23.36 24.46 5.17
C ILE A 303 24.73 24.30 5.82
N GLU A 304 24.89 24.83 7.00
CA GLU A 304 26.09 24.69 7.83
C GLU A 304 25.70 23.98 9.12
N ILE A 305 26.45 22.94 9.48
CA ILE A 305 26.23 22.14 10.67
C ILE A 305 27.57 22.04 11.40
N LYS A 306 27.61 22.41 12.65
CA LYS A 306 28.78 22.20 13.49
C LYS A 306 28.50 21.09 14.49
N VAL A 307 29.35 20.06 14.43
CA VAL A 307 29.28 18.90 15.31
C VAL A 307 30.40 18.90 16.31
N ASP A 308 30.15 18.30 17.44
CA ASP A 308 31.15 17.83 18.40
C ASP A 308 31.07 16.30 18.37
N GLU A 309 32.13 15.63 17.94
CA GLU A 309 32.14 14.17 17.78
C GLU A 309 32.24 13.44 19.13
N GLY A 310 32.86 14.12 20.14
CA GLY A 310 33.23 13.45 21.38
C GLY A 310 34.29 12.37 21.15
N GLN A 311 34.41 11.43 22.08
CA GLN A 311 35.32 10.30 21.93
C GLN A 311 34.61 9.03 21.46
N GLN A 312 35.35 8.11 20.81
CA GLN A 312 34.84 6.80 20.42
C GLN A 312 34.88 5.85 21.62
N TYR A 313 33.76 5.14 21.85
CA TYR A 313 33.62 4.20 22.96
C TYR A 313 33.66 2.74 22.49
N PHE A 314 34.22 1.89 23.36
CA PHE A 314 34.32 0.43 23.18
C PHE A 314 33.63 -0.31 24.32
N ILE A 315 33.18 -1.51 24.06
CA ILE A 315 32.58 -2.38 25.07
C ILE A 315 33.73 -2.99 25.89
N LYS A 316 33.75 -2.75 27.21
CA LYS A 316 34.75 -3.34 28.12
C LYS A 316 34.28 -4.70 28.60
N ASP A 317 33.07 -4.82 29.10
CA ASP A 317 32.46 -6.09 29.55
C ASP A 317 30.95 -6.08 29.32
N ILE A 318 30.35 -7.30 29.20
CA ILE A 318 28.89 -7.48 29.08
C ILE A 318 28.45 -8.47 30.13
N LYS A 319 27.75 -7.99 31.14
CA LYS A 319 27.14 -8.80 32.19
C LYS A 319 25.67 -9.01 31.93
N TRP A 320 25.20 -10.21 32.23
CA TRP A 320 23.79 -10.57 32.14
C TRP A 320 23.25 -10.79 33.55
N VAL A 321 22.11 -10.16 33.85
CA VAL A 321 21.47 -10.22 35.17
C VAL A 321 20.00 -10.53 35.00
N GLY A 322 19.45 -11.46 35.78
CA GLY A 322 18.04 -11.84 35.77
C GLY A 322 17.65 -12.95 34.79
N ASN A 323 18.61 -13.49 34.03
CA ASN A 323 18.39 -14.61 33.10
C ASN A 323 18.42 -15.95 33.86
N THR A 324 17.27 -16.39 34.41
CA THR A 324 17.16 -17.63 35.16
C THR A 324 16.79 -18.84 34.28
N VAL A 325 16.10 -18.61 33.16
CA VAL A 325 15.63 -19.65 32.24
C VAL A 325 16.71 -20.10 31.27
N TYR A 326 17.50 -19.17 30.75
CA TYR A 326 18.51 -19.46 29.74
C TYR A 326 19.92 -19.16 30.25
N GLN A 327 20.88 -19.98 29.83
CA GLN A 327 22.28 -19.83 30.22
C GLN A 327 22.90 -18.57 29.55
N THR A 328 23.70 -17.84 30.29
CA THR A 328 24.37 -16.62 29.81
C THR A 328 25.11 -16.82 28.48
N TRP A 329 25.81 -17.95 28.32
CA TRP A 329 26.56 -18.23 27.10
C TRP A 329 25.67 -18.34 25.85
N GLN A 330 24.41 -18.83 26.00
CA GLN A 330 23.45 -18.93 24.88
C GLN A 330 23.01 -17.54 24.44
N LEU A 331 22.66 -16.67 25.38
CA LEU A 331 22.25 -15.31 25.14
C LEU A 331 23.39 -14.48 24.53
N GLN A 332 24.60 -14.64 25.09
CA GLN A 332 25.80 -13.95 24.61
C GLN A 332 26.18 -14.37 23.18
N THR A 333 26.07 -15.67 22.87
CA THR A 333 26.31 -16.18 21.51
C THR A 333 25.33 -15.58 20.50
N GLN A 334 24.07 -15.48 20.87
CA GLN A 334 23.01 -14.90 20.01
C GLN A 334 23.18 -13.40 19.84
N LEU A 335 23.55 -12.69 20.90
CA LEU A 335 23.82 -11.25 20.85
C LEU A 335 24.94 -10.93 19.86
N ASN A 336 25.93 -11.81 19.74
CA ASN A 336 27.08 -11.70 18.84
C ASN A 336 27.78 -10.33 18.91
N MET A 337 27.98 -9.85 20.13
CA MET A 337 28.80 -8.69 20.51
C MET A 337 29.73 -9.14 21.63
N LYS A 338 30.94 -8.60 21.67
CA LYS A 338 31.97 -9.05 22.62
C LYS A 338 32.78 -7.88 23.16
N PRO A 339 33.48 -8.06 24.29
CA PRO A 339 34.46 -7.08 24.77
C PRO A 339 35.49 -6.72 23.67
N GLY A 340 35.80 -5.45 23.55
CA GLY A 340 36.63 -4.85 22.52
C GLY A 340 35.90 -4.40 21.25
N ASP A 341 34.63 -4.78 21.06
CA ASP A 341 33.83 -4.24 19.95
C ASP A 341 33.51 -2.74 20.18
N VAL A 342 33.41 -2.00 19.09
CA VAL A 342 32.93 -0.61 19.14
C VAL A 342 31.52 -0.56 19.68
N TYR A 343 31.28 0.32 20.65
CA TYR A 343 29.97 0.51 21.25
C TYR A 343 28.98 1.07 20.23
N ASN A 344 27.94 0.31 19.95
CA ASN A 344 26.89 0.68 19.01
C ASN A 344 25.54 0.37 19.63
N GLN A 345 24.93 1.40 20.23
CA GLN A 345 23.65 1.28 20.93
C GLN A 345 22.51 0.78 20.03
N LYS A 346 22.48 1.22 18.80
CA LYS A 346 21.47 0.78 17.84
C LYS A 346 21.59 -0.72 17.54
N LYS A 347 22.80 -1.19 17.23
CA LYS A 347 23.08 -2.60 16.97
C LYS A 347 22.79 -3.46 18.20
N LEU A 348 23.09 -2.93 19.40
CA LEU A 348 22.77 -3.60 20.66
C LEU A 348 21.26 -3.78 20.81
N THR A 349 20.48 -2.72 20.61
CA THR A 349 19.01 -2.76 20.71
C THR A 349 18.40 -3.67 19.63
N GLU A 350 18.89 -3.58 18.38
CA GLU A 350 18.44 -4.43 17.28
C GLU A 350 18.66 -5.91 17.62
N ARG A 351 19.84 -6.28 18.08
CA ARG A 351 20.18 -7.68 18.43
C ARG A 351 19.55 -8.17 19.72
N LEU A 352 19.24 -7.28 20.66
CA LEU A 352 18.53 -7.67 21.88
C LEU A 352 17.05 -7.92 21.63
N SER A 353 16.34 -7.04 20.87
CA SER A 353 14.88 -7.03 20.90
C SER A 353 14.19 -6.83 19.54
N VAL A 354 14.84 -6.21 18.53
CA VAL A 354 14.15 -5.76 17.32
C VAL A 354 14.19 -6.80 16.19
N ASP A 355 15.39 -7.33 15.90
CA ASP A 355 15.59 -8.28 14.79
C ASP A 355 14.82 -9.58 15.00
N GLU A 356 14.43 -10.25 13.90
CA GLU A 356 13.84 -11.60 13.99
C GLU A 356 14.75 -12.56 14.76
N GLY A 357 16.08 -12.43 14.60
CA GLY A 357 17.08 -13.18 15.32
C GLY A 357 17.51 -12.57 16.66
N ALA A 358 16.81 -11.57 17.20
CA ALA A 358 17.14 -10.94 18.46
C ALA A 358 17.02 -11.92 19.64
N VAL A 359 17.85 -11.71 20.66
CA VAL A 359 17.90 -12.55 21.85
C VAL A 359 16.50 -12.74 22.47
N MET A 360 15.79 -11.63 22.68
CA MET A 360 14.45 -11.68 23.29
C MET A 360 13.43 -12.41 22.43
N ASN A 361 13.51 -12.28 21.11
CA ASN A 361 12.61 -12.96 20.20
C ASN A 361 12.87 -14.48 20.16
N VAL A 362 14.12 -14.88 19.99
CA VAL A 362 14.49 -16.29 19.81
C VAL A 362 14.31 -17.10 21.10
N PHE A 363 14.78 -16.57 22.22
CA PHE A 363 14.77 -17.32 23.48
C PHE A 363 13.48 -17.10 24.27
N TYR A 364 12.98 -15.89 24.37
CA TYR A 364 11.88 -15.59 25.28
C TYR A 364 10.53 -15.53 24.57
N GLN A 365 10.34 -14.65 23.58
CA GLN A 365 9.02 -14.43 22.98
C GLN A 365 8.50 -15.62 22.16
N ASN A 366 9.40 -16.43 21.60
CA ASN A 366 8.98 -17.65 20.89
C ASN A 366 8.64 -18.81 21.83
N HIS A 367 8.94 -18.69 23.13
CA HIS A 367 8.69 -19.72 24.14
C HIS A 367 7.70 -19.29 25.23
N GLY A 368 6.88 -18.29 24.96
CA GLY A 368 5.79 -17.89 25.84
C GLY A 368 6.09 -16.68 26.73
N TYR A 369 7.30 -16.21 26.81
CA TYR A 369 7.67 -15.09 27.69
C TYR A 369 7.37 -13.73 27.05
N LEU A 370 6.08 -13.47 26.81
CA LEU A 370 5.62 -12.20 26.21
C LEU A 370 6.01 -10.98 27.05
N PHE A 371 5.96 -11.11 28.36
CA PHE A 371 6.22 -10.03 29.32
C PHE A 371 7.71 -9.81 29.59
N SER A 372 8.57 -10.57 28.92
CA SER A 372 10.01 -10.42 29.08
C SER A 372 10.53 -9.15 28.47
N ASN A 373 11.49 -8.53 29.14
CA ASN A 373 12.20 -7.35 28.68
C ASN A 373 13.71 -7.48 28.96
N ALA A 374 14.51 -6.91 28.09
CA ALA A 374 15.96 -6.77 28.28
C ALA A 374 16.33 -5.29 28.19
N ASP A 375 16.86 -4.78 29.28
CA ASP A 375 17.28 -3.40 29.43
C ASP A 375 18.83 -3.33 29.50
N PRO A 376 19.50 -2.85 28.46
CA PRO A 376 20.95 -2.65 28.48
C PRO A 376 21.29 -1.37 29.23
N VAL A 377 21.96 -1.50 30.35
CA VAL A 377 22.38 -0.38 31.22
C VAL A 377 23.90 -0.21 31.15
N GLU A 378 24.32 1.00 30.93
CA GLU A 378 25.73 1.40 31.03
C GLU A 378 26.05 1.62 32.51
N VAL A 379 26.74 0.69 33.17
CA VAL A 379 26.99 0.74 34.61
C VAL A 379 28.25 1.48 35.01
N ASN A 380 29.23 1.53 34.12
CA ASN A 380 30.48 2.23 34.33
C ASN A 380 31.06 2.71 33.02
N ILE A 381 31.66 3.87 33.01
CA ILE A 381 32.37 4.45 31.87
C ILE A 381 33.76 4.85 32.37
N GLU A 382 34.78 4.20 31.85
CA GLU A 382 36.17 4.43 32.20
C GLU A 382 36.96 4.82 30.95
N SER A 383 37.35 6.05 30.85
CA SER A 383 38.00 6.62 29.66
C SER A 383 37.14 6.39 28.40
N ASP A 384 37.55 5.52 27.50
CA ASP A 384 36.90 5.16 26.24
C ASP A 384 36.11 3.84 26.29
N SER A 385 35.95 3.27 27.49
CA SER A 385 35.42 1.90 27.64
C SER A 385 34.17 1.90 28.51
N ILE A 386 33.16 1.14 28.08
CA ILE A 386 31.83 1.04 28.73
C ILE A 386 31.60 -0.39 29.23
N ASP A 387 31.30 -0.52 30.51
CA ASP A 387 30.78 -1.74 31.11
C ASP A 387 29.24 -1.80 30.93
N LEU A 388 28.74 -2.80 30.24
CA LEU A 388 27.33 -3.03 29.98
C LEU A 388 26.76 -4.07 30.93
N GLU A 389 25.59 -3.80 31.50
CA GLU A 389 24.80 -4.76 32.24
C GLU A 389 23.44 -4.93 31.57
N ILE A 390 23.20 -6.12 30.99
CA ILE A 390 21.92 -6.44 30.36
C ILE A 390 21.00 -7.04 31.42
N ARG A 391 20.04 -6.24 31.85
CA ARG A 391 19.04 -6.62 32.86
C ARG A 391 17.85 -7.27 32.19
N ILE A 392 17.66 -8.56 32.46
CA ILE A 392 16.52 -9.29 31.92
C ILE A 392 15.44 -9.41 33.00
N THR A 393 14.24 -9.01 32.63
CA THR A 393 13.02 -9.34 33.38
C THR A 393 12.27 -10.39 32.57
N GLU A 394 12.22 -11.63 33.04
CA GLU A 394 11.67 -12.75 32.27
C GLU A 394 10.13 -12.73 32.26
N GLY A 395 9.52 -12.34 33.36
CA GLY A 395 8.07 -12.31 33.52
C GLY A 395 7.39 -13.68 33.49
N PRO A 396 6.08 -13.76 33.65
CA PRO A 396 5.33 -15.01 33.58
C PRO A 396 5.18 -15.48 32.10
N VAL A 397 4.97 -16.78 31.96
CA VAL A 397 4.68 -17.41 30.67
C VAL A 397 3.25 -17.07 30.25
N ALA A 398 3.06 -16.54 29.07
CA ALA A 398 1.77 -16.19 28.51
C ALA A 398 1.18 -17.30 27.63
N LYS A 399 -0.13 -17.55 27.79
CA LYS A 399 -0.91 -18.41 26.91
C LYS A 399 -1.90 -17.59 26.09
N ILE A 400 -2.12 -18.00 24.87
CA ILE A 400 -3.13 -17.38 24.01
C ILE A 400 -4.51 -17.72 24.56
N ARG A 401 -5.26 -16.70 24.99
CA ARG A 401 -6.63 -16.87 25.48
C ARG A 401 -7.61 -16.89 24.32
N LYS A 402 -7.51 -15.90 23.43
CA LYS A 402 -8.44 -15.71 22.32
C LYS A 402 -7.71 -15.27 21.05
N VAL A 403 -8.17 -15.77 19.91
CA VAL A 403 -7.76 -15.27 18.59
C VAL A 403 -8.98 -14.71 17.87
N THR A 404 -8.99 -13.42 17.64
CA THR A 404 -10.08 -12.69 16.97
C THR A 404 -9.68 -12.35 15.55
N ILE A 405 -10.57 -12.64 14.59
CA ILE A 405 -10.41 -12.31 13.17
C ILE A 405 -11.50 -11.31 12.81
N SER A 406 -11.15 -10.24 12.12
CA SER A 406 -12.12 -9.23 11.67
C SER A 406 -11.75 -8.72 10.27
N GLY A 407 -12.74 -8.23 9.50
CA GLY A 407 -12.52 -7.71 8.14
C GLY A 407 -12.37 -8.78 7.05
N ASN A 408 -12.75 -10.02 7.35
CA ASN A 408 -12.77 -11.15 6.41
C ASN A 408 -14.11 -11.26 5.65
N ASP A 409 -14.69 -10.13 5.20
CA ASP A 409 -16.05 -10.05 4.67
C ASP A 409 -16.32 -10.97 3.46
N ARG A 410 -15.27 -11.24 2.66
CA ARG A 410 -15.35 -12.04 1.44
C ARG A 410 -14.93 -13.50 1.62
N VAL A 411 -14.26 -13.84 2.71
CA VAL A 411 -13.74 -15.18 3.01
C VAL A 411 -14.38 -15.69 4.29
N TYR A 412 -14.74 -16.96 4.35
CA TYR A 412 -15.26 -17.55 5.58
C TYR A 412 -14.18 -17.59 6.66
N GLU A 413 -14.57 -17.38 7.92
CA GLU A 413 -13.64 -17.29 9.04
C GLU A 413 -12.84 -18.59 9.23
N ASP A 414 -13.46 -19.75 9.06
CA ASP A 414 -12.83 -21.06 9.16
C ASP A 414 -11.70 -21.23 8.13
N ILE A 415 -11.83 -20.60 6.96
CA ILE A 415 -10.81 -20.61 5.89
C ILE A 415 -9.56 -19.84 6.32
N VAL A 416 -9.74 -18.72 7.03
CA VAL A 416 -8.61 -17.95 7.59
C VAL A 416 -8.04 -18.67 8.80
N ARG A 417 -8.92 -19.13 9.69
CA ARG A 417 -8.53 -19.74 10.96
C ARG A 417 -7.71 -21.02 10.78
N ARG A 418 -7.97 -21.80 9.74
CA ARG A 418 -7.20 -23.04 9.47
C ARG A 418 -5.75 -22.78 9.04
N GLU A 419 -5.45 -21.58 8.53
CA GLU A 419 -4.07 -21.19 8.16
C GLU A 419 -3.25 -20.68 9.35
N LEU A 420 -3.92 -20.43 10.50
CA LEU A 420 -3.25 -19.93 11.68
C LEU A 420 -2.42 -21.02 12.36
N ARG A 421 -1.20 -20.66 12.75
CA ARG A 421 -0.36 -21.49 13.63
C ARG A 421 -0.70 -21.29 15.09
N ILE A 422 -1.21 -20.11 15.43
CA ILE A 422 -1.66 -19.75 16.77
C ILE A 422 -3.05 -20.35 17.08
N LYS A 423 -3.20 -20.87 18.29
CA LYS A 423 -4.47 -21.45 18.76
C LYS A 423 -4.75 -21.05 20.21
N PRO A 424 -6.01 -20.86 20.60
CA PRO A 424 -6.37 -20.69 22.00
C PRO A 424 -5.83 -21.84 22.86
N GLY A 425 -5.25 -21.51 24.01
CA GLY A 425 -4.61 -22.45 24.93
C GLY A 425 -3.14 -22.78 24.63
N ALA A 426 -2.63 -22.47 23.45
CA ALA A 426 -1.20 -22.62 23.13
C ALA A 426 -0.36 -21.53 23.81
N LEU A 427 0.93 -21.81 23.98
CA LEU A 427 1.89 -20.79 24.42
C LEU A 427 1.98 -19.66 23.38
N TYR A 428 2.20 -18.46 23.86
CA TYR A 428 2.53 -17.34 23.00
C TYR A 428 3.83 -17.62 22.23
N SER A 429 3.82 -17.38 20.95
CA SER A 429 5.00 -17.45 20.09
C SER A 429 4.94 -16.34 19.05
N ARG A 430 5.91 -15.43 19.08
CA ARG A 430 6.04 -14.36 18.10
C ARG A 430 6.24 -14.92 16.68
N ASP A 431 7.06 -15.95 16.55
CA ASP A 431 7.33 -16.59 15.28
C ASP A 431 6.06 -17.20 14.66
N ASP A 432 5.24 -17.88 15.48
CA ASP A 432 3.98 -18.44 15.03
C ASP A 432 2.96 -17.37 14.61
N ILE A 433 2.96 -16.21 15.25
CA ILE A 433 2.13 -15.06 14.83
C ILE A 433 2.60 -14.54 13.49
N ILE A 434 3.90 -14.26 13.33
CA ILE A 434 4.50 -13.78 12.08
C ILE A 434 4.26 -14.80 10.96
N ARG A 435 4.41 -16.07 11.25
CA ARG A 435 4.15 -17.15 10.31
C ARG A 435 2.67 -17.22 9.91
N SER A 436 1.75 -17.07 10.86
CA SER A 436 0.31 -17.00 10.59
C SER A 436 -0.02 -15.83 9.64
N ILE A 437 0.54 -14.65 9.90
CA ILE A 437 0.39 -13.48 9.03
C ILE A 437 0.92 -13.77 7.62
N ARG A 438 2.06 -14.42 7.52
CA ARG A 438 2.67 -14.80 6.23
C ARG A 438 1.80 -15.80 5.45
N GLU A 439 1.25 -16.82 6.14
CA GLU A 439 0.33 -17.79 5.54
C GLU A 439 -0.95 -17.10 5.03
N ILE A 440 -1.53 -16.17 5.82
CA ILE A 440 -2.68 -15.35 5.41
C ILE A 440 -2.35 -14.48 4.19
N ALA A 441 -1.16 -13.85 4.17
CA ALA A 441 -0.71 -13.03 3.04
C ALA A 441 -0.58 -13.85 1.75
N GLN A 442 -0.11 -15.10 1.86
CA GLN A 442 0.04 -16.01 0.74
C GLN A 442 -1.29 -16.46 0.13
N MET A 443 -2.39 -16.43 0.89
CA MET A 443 -3.73 -16.69 0.34
C MET A 443 -4.11 -15.68 -0.75
N GLY A 444 -3.57 -14.46 -0.70
CA GLY A 444 -3.82 -13.40 -1.69
C GLY A 444 -5.21 -12.75 -1.60
N HIS A 445 -6.01 -13.04 -0.58
CA HIS A 445 -7.36 -12.51 -0.38
C HIS A 445 -7.41 -11.24 0.45
N PHE A 446 -6.28 -10.86 1.05
CA PHE A 446 -6.15 -9.73 1.96
C PHE A 446 -5.05 -8.77 1.51
N ASP A 447 -5.15 -7.52 1.91
CA ASP A 447 -4.14 -6.50 1.64
C ASP A 447 -2.90 -6.76 2.53
N PRO A 448 -1.74 -7.09 1.94
CA PRO A 448 -0.54 -7.43 2.71
C PRO A 448 0.03 -6.25 3.51
N GLU A 449 -0.22 -5.01 3.11
CA GLU A 449 0.25 -3.81 3.84
C GLU A 449 -0.47 -3.64 5.18
N GLN A 450 -1.72 -4.06 5.24
CA GLN A 450 -2.56 -3.96 6.44
C GLN A 450 -2.38 -5.15 7.39
N LEU A 451 -1.80 -6.26 6.93
CA LEU A 451 -1.61 -7.48 7.73
C LEU A 451 -0.50 -7.36 8.79
N ASN A 452 0.37 -6.37 8.69
CA ASN A 452 1.56 -6.25 9.56
C ASN A 452 1.29 -5.70 10.96
N ASN A 453 0.03 -5.44 11.32
CA ASN A 453 -0.35 -4.85 12.60
C ASN A 453 -1.32 -5.74 13.39
N PRO A 454 -0.90 -6.93 13.84
CA PRO A 454 -1.73 -7.72 14.76
C PRO A 454 -1.93 -6.94 16.05
N LYS A 455 -3.13 -6.96 16.60
CA LYS A 455 -3.42 -6.40 17.92
C LYS A 455 -3.06 -7.44 18.95
N ILE A 456 -2.06 -7.17 19.77
CA ILE A 456 -1.63 -8.02 20.87
C ILE A 456 -2.06 -7.31 22.16
N GLU A 457 -3.01 -7.89 22.87
CA GLU A 457 -3.55 -7.35 24.12
C GLU A 457 -3.13 -8.29 25.26
N PRO A 458 -1.99 -7.98 25.91
CA PRO A 458 -1.49 -8.82 27.01
C PRO A 458 -2.24 -8.52 28.31
N ASP A 459 -2.49 -9.57 29.09
CA ASP A 459 -3.01 -9.52 30.44
C ASP A 459 -2.00 -10.21 31.35
N GLN A 460 -1.20 -9.41 32.04
CA GLN A 460 -0.10 -9.88 32.87
C GLN A 460 -0.61 -10.59 34.13
N ASP A 461 -1.73 -10.14 34.69
CA ASP A 461 -2.28 -10.70 35.93
C ASP A 461 -2.78 -12.14 35.73
N SER A 462 -3.37 -12.42 34.57
CA SER A 462 -3.84 -13.78 34.24
C SER A 462 -2.81 -14.62 33.50
N GLY A 463 -1.66 -14.07 33.12
CA GLY A 463 -0.68 -14.73 32.25
C GLY A 463 -1.23 -15.09 30.87
N THR A 464 -2.15 -14.30 30.33
CA THR A 464 -2.79 -14.57 29.05
C THR A 464 -2.63 -13.43 28.06
N VAL A 465 -2.91 -13.73 26.78
CA VAL A 465 -2.85 -12.74 25.72
C VAL A 465 -3.99 -12.96 24.71
N ASP A 466 -4.66 -11.90 24.34
CA ASP A 466 -5.60 -11.89 23.24
C ASP A 466 -4.89 -11.41 21.96
N VAL A 467 -5.09 -12.14 20.87
CA VAL A 467 -4.48 -11.82 19.58
C VAL A 467 -5.60 -11.46 18.59
N GLY A 468 -5.62 -10.21 18.14
CA GLY A 468 -6.54 -9.71 17.13
C GLY A 468 -5.85 -9.60 15.76
N LEU A 469 -6.49 -10.12 14.73
CA LEU A 469 -6.03 -10.03 13.35
C LEU A 469 -7.02 -9.19 12.56
N PRO A 470 -6.80 -7.85 12.48
CA PRO A 470 -7.61 -6.99 11.62
C PRO A 470 -7.18 -7.20 10.17
N LEU A 471 -8.05 -7.79 9.38
CA LEU A 471 -7.83 -8.05 7.96
C LEU A 471 -8.54 -7.00 7.12
N VAL A 472 -8.04 -6.75 5.93
CA VAL A 472 -8.72 -5.94 4.92
C VAL A 472 -8.88 -6.80 3.68
N SER A 473 -10.12 -7.19 3.37
CA SER A 473 -10.44 -8.03 2.22
C SER A 473 -10.13 -7.32 0.91
N LYS A 474 -9.42 -7.98 0.00
CA LYS A 474 -9.06 -7.50 -1.32
C LYS A 474 -9.76 -8.31 -2.40
N ALA A 475 -10.32 -7.64 -3.41
CA ALA A 475 -10.78 -8.32 -4.61
C ALA A 475 -9.56 -8.83 -5.40
N ASN A 476 -9.55 -10.12 -5.67
CA ASN A 476 -8.40 -10.79 -6.31
C ASN A 476 -8.80 -11.57 -7.57
N ASP A 477 -10.06 -11.44 -7.98
CA ASP A 477 -10.54 -12.00 -9.23
C ASP A 477 -9.89 -11.24 -10.40
N GLN A 478 -9.47 -11.98 -11.41
CA GLN A 478 -8.72 -11.44 -12.53
C GLN A 478 -9.44 -11.74 -13.83
N VAL A 479 -9.59 -10.71 -14.64
CA VAL A 479 -10.00 -10.81 -16.03
C VAL A 479 -8.81 -10.40 -16.88
N GLU A 480 -8.25 -11.34 -17.63
CA GLU A 480 -7.16 -11.11 -18.56
C GLU A 480 -7.69 -11.14 -19.98
N PHE A 481 -7.58 -10.04 -20.67
CA PHE A 481 -7.81 -9.97 -22.11
C PHE A 481 -6.50 -9.64 -22.80
N SER A 482 -6.10 -10.45 -23.77
CA SER A 482 -4.94 -10.15 -24.59
C SER A 482 -5.27 -10.41 -26.07
N ALA A 483 -4.73 -9.54 -26.92
CA ALA A 483 -4.81 -9.71 -28.36
C ALA A 483 -3.42 -9.55 -28.95
N GLY A 484 -3.05 -10.44 -29.85
CA GLY A 484 -1.80 -10.42 -30.57
C GLY A 484 -2.05 -10.44 -32.08
N TRP A 485 -1.13 -9.88 -32.85
CA TRP A 485 -1.14 -9.95 -34.29
C TRP A 485 0.07 -10.77 -34.76
N GLY A 486 -0.15 -11.77 -35.58
CA GLY A 486 0.89 -12.60 -36.18
C GLY A 486 0.61 -12.88 -37.67
N GLN A 487 1.44 -13.70 -38.28
CA GLN A 487 1.29 -14.08 -39.70
C GLN A 487 -0.07 -14.76 -40.01
N THR A 488 -0.65 -15.41 -39.01
CA THR A 488 -1.96 -16.10 -39.10
C THR A 488 -3.14 -15.18 -38.74
N GLY A 489 -2.90 -13.86 -38.56
CA GLY A 489 -3.92 -12.89 -38.20
C GLY A 489 -3.96 -12.58 -36.69
N ILE A 490 -5.12 -12.14 -36.23
CA ILE A 490 -5.32 -11.77 -34.82
C ILE A 490 -5.63 -13.00 -33.98
N ILE A 491 -4.89 -13.17 -32.88
CA ILE A 491 -5.19 -14.15 -31.85
C ILE A 491 -5.69 -13.43 -30.61
N GLY A 492 -6.84 -13.82 -30.11
CA GLY A 492 -7.43 -13.32 -28.87
C GLY A 492 -7.40 -14.35 -27.77
N LYS A 493 -7.13 -13.92 -26.54
CA LYS A 493 -7.23 -14.73 -25.31
C LYS A 493 -8.09 -14.00 -24.31
N LEU A 494 -9.04 -14.70 -23.72
CA LEU A 494 -9.80 -14.28 -22.56
C LEU A 494 -9.56 -15.32 -21.45
N SER A 495 -9.15 -14.86 -20.28
CA SER A 495 -8.98 -15.71 -19.11
C SER A 495 -9.70 -15.06 -17.92
N LEU A 496 -10.56 -15.82 -17.28
CA LEU A 496 -11.30 -15.45 -16.07
C LEU A 496 -10.76 -16.31 -14.94
N LYS A 497 -10.20 -15.68 -13.93
CA LYS A 497 -9.66 -16.37 -12.76
C LYS A 497 -10.37 -15.86 -11.50
N PHE A 498 -11.11 -16.77 -10.87
CA PHE A 498 -11.83 -16.53 -9.62
C PHE A 498 -11.05 -17.18 -8.48
N THR A 499 -10.45 -16.39 -7.62
CA THR A 499 -9.50 -16.86 -6.61
C THR A 499 -10.13 -17.21 -5.27
N ASN A 500 -11.36 -16.79 -5.03
CA ASN A 500 -12.11 -17.08 -3.81
C ASN A 500 -13.40 -17.86 -4.11
N PHE A 501 -13.34 -18.76 -5.07
CA PHE A 501 -14.48 -19.56 -5.48
C PHE A 501 -14.97 -20.50 -4.38
N SER A 502 -16.26 -20.80 -4.35
CA SER A 502 -16.86 -21.78 -3.46
C SER A 502 -17.70 -22.78 -4.26
N LEU A 503 -17.19 -23.98 -4.40
CA LEU A 503 -17.91 -25.07 -5.07
C LEU A 503 -19.19 -25.47 -4.29
N LYS A 504 -19.13 -25.42 -2.96
CA LYS A 504 -20.24 -25.73 -2.07
C LYS A 504 -21.45 -24.82 -2.29
N ASN A 505 -21.18 -23.55 -2.56
CA ASN A 505 -22.22 -22.53 -2.74
C ASN A 505 -22.72 -22.43 -4.19
N LEU A 506 -22.16 -23.19 -5.14
CA LEU A 506 -22.49 -23.09 -6.55
C LEU A 506 -23.99 -23.21 -6.84
N PHE A 507 -24.68 -24.07 -6.11
CA PHE A 507 -26.12 -24.31 -6.27
C PHE A 507 -27.00 -23.53 -5.28
N ASN A 508 -26.41 -22.61 -4.50
CA ASN A 508 -27.14 -21.80 -3.53
C ASN A 508 -26.90 -20.29 -3.74
N PRO A 509 -27.59 -19.67 -4.72
CA PRO A 509 -27.37 -18.24 -5.06
C PRO A 509 -27.58 -17.27 -3.90
N GLY A 510 -28.41 -17.61 -2.91
CA GLY A 510 -28.68 -16.79 -1.73
C GLY A 510 -27.46 -16.58 -0.82
N THR A 511 -26.41 -17.40 -0.96
CA THR A 511 -25.18 -17.30 -0.17
C THR A 511 -24.04 -16.57 -0.91
N TYR A 512 -24.28 -16.09 -2.14
CA TYR A 512 -23.27 -15.41 -2.91
C TYR A 512 -22.91 -14.06 -2.29
N LYS A 513 -21.62 -13.86 -2.04
CA LYS A 513 -21.04 -12.58 -1.60
C LYS A 513 -20.63 -11.66 -2.78
N GLY A 514 -21.11 -11.95 -3.97
CA GLY A 514 -20.84 -11.26 -5.24
C GLY A 514 -21.58 -11.91 -6.39
N ILE A 515 -21.16 -11.65 -7.63
CA ILE A 515 -21.77 -12.25 -8.84
C ILE A 515 -21.53 -13.77 -8.89
N ILE A 516 -20.47 -14.25 -8.25
CA ILE A 516 -19.99 -15.63 -8.29
C ILE A 516 -19.96 -16.18 -6.85
N PRO A 517 -20.21 -17.49 -6.65
CA PRO A 517 -20.11 -18.11 -5.33
C PRO A 517 -18.68 -17.94 -4.77
N GLN A 518 -18.55 -17.26 -3.66
CA GLN A 518 -17.29 -16.96 -3.01
C GLN A 518 -17.29 -17.40 -1.55
N GLY A 519 -16.09 -17.51 -0.94
CA GLY A 519 -15.90 -17.68 0.48
C GLY A 519 -14.96 -18.80 0.90
N GLU A 520 -14.76 -19.86 0.09
CA GLU A 520 -13.94 -21.02 0.44
C GLU A 520 -12.47 -20.94 0.02
N GLY A 521 -12.06 -19.86 -0.66
CA GLY A 521 -10.68 -19.68 -1.08
C GLY A 521 -10.22 -20.65 -2.18
N GLN A 522 -11.16 -21.31 -2.87
CA GLN A 522 -10.88 -22.15 -4.02
C GLN A 522 -10.60 -21.28 -5.25
N THR A 523 -9.88 -21.82 -6.23
CA THR A 523 -9.60 -21.11 -7.46
C THR A 523 -10.25 -21.82 -8.65
N LEU A 524 -11.07 -21.09 -9.42
CA LEU A 524 -11.62 -21.53 -10.69
C LEU A 524 -11.04 -20.64 -11.80
N THR A 525 -10.43 -21.27 -12.82
CA THR A 525 -9.92 -20.54 -13.98
C THR A 525 -10.59 -21.06 -15.23
N LEU A 526 -11.16 -20.14 -16.01
CA LEU A 526 -11.73 -20.40 -17.33
C LEU A 526 -10.90 -19.64 -18.35
N SER A 527 -10.42 -20.31 -19.38
CA SER A 527 -9.61 -19.67 -20.41
C SER A 527 -10.07 -20.07 -21.80
N ALA A 528 -10.21 -19.09 -22.66
CA ALA A 528 -10.52 -19.28 -24.08
C ALA A 528 -9.49 -18.50 -24.90
N GLN A 529 -8.86 -19.16 -25.86
CA GLN A 529 -7.93 -18.55 -26.78
C GLN A 529 -8.29 -18.96 -28.19
N THR A 530 -8.40 -18.01 -29.09
CA THR A 530 -8.79 -18.34 -30.47
C THR A 530 -8.14 -17.36 -31.46
N ASN A 531 -7.82 -17.92 -32.60
CA ASN A 531 -7.52 -17.20 -33.84
C ASN A 531 -8.62 -17.47 -34.87
N ALA A 532 -9.85 -17.71 -34.44
CA ALA A 532 -11.02 -18.00 -35.28
C ALA A 532 -10.85 -19.09 -36.36
N LYS A 533 -9.74 -19.11 -37.11
CA LYS A 533 -9.50 -19.98 -38.24
C LYS A 533 -8.49 -21.10 -37.96
N TYR A 534 -7.38 -20.79 -37.30
CA TYR A 534 -6.23 -21.69 -37.19
C TYR A 534 -6.08 -22.36 -35.83
N TYR A 535 -6.51 -21.67 -34.80
CA TYR A 535 -6.27 -22.13 -33.43
C TYR A 535 -7.45 -21.81 -32.54
N GLN A 536 -7.87 -22.80 -31.77
CA GLN A 536 -8.86 -22.68 -30.71
C GLN A 536 -8.41 -23.48 -29.51
N SER A 537 -8.48 -22.90 -28.33
CA SER A 537 -8.18 -23.59 -27.08
C SER A 537 -9.12 -23.12 -25.98
N TYR A 538 -9.70 -24.07 -25.29
CA TYR A 538 -10.58 -23.82 -24.14
C TYR A 538 -10.07 -24.65 -22.98
N SER A 539 -9.96 -24.04 -21.80
CA SER A 539 -9.54 -24.75 -20.60
C SER A 539 -10.34 -24.36 -19.39
N VAL A 540 -10.54 -25.31 -18.51
CA VAL A 540 -11.15 -25.16 -17.20
C VAL A 540 -10.20 -25.78 -16.20
N SER A 541 -9.84 -25.06 -15.15
CA SER A 541 -9.08 -25.60 -14.04
C SER A 541 -9.68 -25.17 -12.71
N PHE A 542 -9.78 -26.13 -11.81
CA PHE A 542 -10.24 -25.97 -10.45
C PHE A 542 -9.13 -26.36 -9.47
N PHE A 543 -8.92 -25.57 -8.44
CA PHE A 543 -7.94 -25.84 -7.41
C PHE A 543 -8.54 -25.56 -6.02
N ASP A 544 -8.46 -26.54 -5.14
CA ASP A 544 -8.83 -26.44 -3.73
C ASP A 544 -7.59 -26.67 -2.88
N PRO A 545 -7.11 -25.66 -2.12
CA PRO A 545 -5.90 -25.80 -1.30
C PRO A 545 -6.11 -26.63 -0.03
N TRP A 546 -7.37 -26.85 0.38
CA TRP A 546 -7.73 -27.59 1.61
C TRP A 546 -8.83 -28.63 1.38
N PHE A 547 -8.64 -29.45 0.38
CA PHE A 547 -9.60 -30.50 0.04
C PHE A 547 -9.93 -31.39 1.24
N GLY A 548 -11.23 -31.48 1.57
CA GLY A 548 -11.73 -32.17 2.76
C GLY A 548 -11.69 -31.32 4.06
N GLY A 549 -11.19 -30.09 4.04
CA GLY A 549 -11.29 -29.08 5.12
C GLY A 549 -10.49 -29.33 6.40
N LYS A 550 -9.95 -30.53 6.61
CA LYS A 550 -9.30 -30.94 7.87
C LYS A 550 -7.78 -30.83 7.86
N ARG A 551 -7.15 -30.92 6.69
CA ARG A 551 -5.70 -30.90 6.51
C ARG A 551 -5.34 -30.09 5.27
N PRO A 552 -4.14 -29.50 5.19
CA PRO A 552 -3.71 -28.74 4.02
C PRO A 552 -3.35 -29.66 2.85
N ASN A 553 -4.32 -30.44 2.40
CA ASN A 553 -4.22 -31.27 1.21
C ASN A 553 -4.89 -30.55 0.05
N SER A 554 -4.22 -30.42 -1.05
CA SER A 554 -4.79 -29.74 -2.23
C SER A 554 -5.37 -30.74 -3.24
N LEU A 555 -6.43 -30.32 -3.91
CA LEU A 555 -6.99 -31.00 -5.07
C LEU A 555 -6.92 -30.05 -6.27
N SER A 556 -6.41 -30.54 -7.39
CA SER A 556 -6.47 -29.85 -8.68
C SER A 556 -7.19 -30.72 -9.71
N VAL A 557 -8.10 -30.12 -10.47
CA VAL A 557 -8.79 -30.78 -11.59
C VAL A 557 -8.70 -29.86 -12.79
N GLY A 558 -8.26 -30.39 -13.91
CA GLY A 558 -8.12 -29.62 -15.15
C GLY A 558 -8.68 -30.38 -16.35
N ALA A 559 -9.30 -29.63 -17.23
CA ALA A 559 -9.71 -30.12 -18.55
C ALA A 559 -9.38 -29.06 -19.60
N TYR A 560 -8.89 -29.50 -20.73
CA TYR A 560 -8.69 -28.62 -21.87
C TYR A 560 -9.01 -29.30 -23.19
N TYR A 561 -9.43 -28.48 -24.12
CA TYR A 561 -9.62 -28.81 -25.53
C TYR A 561 -8.82 -27.82 -26.36
N SER A 562 -8.04 -28.29 -27.30
CA SER A 562 -7.31 -27.45 -28.24
C SER A 562 -7.38 -28.04 -29.64
N ARG A 563 -7.64 -27.21 -30.62
CA ARG A 563 -7.60 -27.56 -32.05
C ARG A 563 -6.73 -26.56 -32.79
N GLN A 564 -5.81 -27.09 -33.57
CA GLN A 564 -4.96 -26.33 -34.49
C GLN A 564 -5.11 -26.88 -35.90
N THR A 565 -5.29 -26.03 -36.89
CA THR A 565 -5.32 -26.36 -38.30
C THR A 565 -4.06 -25.85 -38.98
N ASP A 566 -3.68 -26.49 -40.10
CA ASP A 566 -2.56 -26.05 -40.92
C ASP A 566 -2.98 -24.90 -41.86
N ILE A 567 -2.01 -24.25 -42.45
CA ILE A 567 -2.20 -23.21 -43.47
C ILE A 567 -2.23 -23.87 -44.82
N ASN A 568 -3.14 -23.43 -45.72
CA ASN A 568 -3.31 -24.00 -47.04
C ASN A 568 -1.99 -24.01 -47.83
N SER A 569 -1.63 -25.17 -48.38
CA SER A 569 -0.38 -25.45 -49.11
C SER A 569 -0.16 -24.57 -50.36
N ARG A 570 -1.17 -23.89 -50.90
CA ARG A 570 -1.01 -22.91 -51.98
C ARG A 570 -0.09 -21.74 -51.62
N TYR A 571 0.09 -21.44 -50.36
CA TYR A 571 1.00 -20.43 -49.88
C TYR A 571 2.47 -20.89 -49.86
N ILE A 572 2.71 -22.16 -49.62
CA ILE A 572 4.05 -22.74 -49.54
C ILE A 572 4.70 -22.92 -50.93
N ASN A 573 3.91 -23.13 -51.95
CA ASN A 573 4.39 -23.35 -53.33
C ASN A 573 4.72 -22.07 -54.09
N ASN A 574 4.26 -20.88 -53.65
CA ASN A 574 4.53 -19.60 -54.33
C ASN A 574 5.65 -18.78 -53.66
N SER A 575 6.17 -19.20 -52.51
CA SER A 575 7.26 -18.52 -51.83
C SER A 575 8.31 -19.57 -51.51
N TYR A 576 9.44 -19.54 -52.19
CA TYR A 576 10.62 -20.36 -51.98
C TYR A 576 10.70 -21.06 -50.60
N GLY A 577 10.47 -22.32 -50.61
CA GLY A 577 9.91 -23.12 -49.52
C GLY A 577 10.83 -23.53 -48.40
N TYR A 578 11.68 -22.72 -47.88
CA TYR A 578 12.43 -23.00 -46.64
C TYR A 578 12.45 -21.88 -45.61
N SER A 579 12.08 -20.67 -45.95
CA SER A 579 12.14 -19.52 -45.03
C SER A 579 10.95 -19.38 -44.11
N ALA A 580 9.79 -19.98 -44.42
CA ALA A 580 8.58 -19.87 -43.60
C ALA A 580 8.64 -20.78 -42.34
N LEU A 581 9.32 -21.92 -42.43
CA LEU A 581 9.49 -22.85 -41.30
C LEU A 581 10.54 -22.36 -40.31
N SER A 582 11.58 -21.66 -40.79
CA SER A 582 12.64 -21.11 -39.91
C SER A 582 12.13 -19.94 -39.05
N ASN A 583 11.13 -19.19 -39.52
CA ASN A 583 10.53 -18.08 -38.75
C ASN A 583 9.55 -18.54 -37.66
N TYR A 584 9.04 -19.77 -37.74
CA TYR A 584 8.23 -20.35 -36.67
C TYR A 584 9.09 -20.83 -35.47
N TYR A 585 10.39 -21.08 -35.70
CA TYR A 585 11.37 -21.48 -34.69
C TYR A 585 12.40 -20.40 -34.34
N GLY A 586 12.14 -19.12 -34.64
CA GLY A 586 12.92 -18.00 -34.08
C GLY A 586 14.22 -17.68 -34.82
N GLY A 587 14.15 -17.32 -36.10
CA GLY A 587 15.28 -16.78 -36.85
C GLY A 587 14.92 -15.46 -37.52
N TYR A 588 15.62 -14.38 -37.17
CA TYR A 588 15.57 -13.08 -37.85
C TYR A 588 16.27 -13.19 -39.22
N GLY A 589 15.54 -12.90 -40.29
CA GLY A 589 16.13 -12.73 -41.64
C GLY A 589 15.32 -11.74 -42.46
N SER A 590 15.91 -10.58 -42.73
CA SER A 590 15.37 -9.52 -43.57
C SER A 590 15.48 -9.87 -45.06
N GLY A 591 14.35 -9.78 -45.81
CA GLY A 591 14.33 -9.86 -47.27
C GLY A 591 13.18 -9.05 -47.85
N TYR A 592 13.47 -7.93 -48.48
CA TYR A 592 12.53 -7.14 -49.27
C TYR A 592 12.17 -7.88 -50.56
N GLY A 593 10.87 -8.11 -50.77
CA GLY A 593 10.32 -8.58 -52.06
C GLY A 593 8.90 -8.09 -52.25
N SER A 594 8.73 -7.04 -53.05
CA SER A 594 7.44 -6.47 -53.43
C SER A 594 6.74 -7.37 -54.46
N GLY A 595 5.59 -7.96 -54.07
CA GLY A 595 4.64 -8.61 -54.97
C GLY A 595 3.26 -8.51 -54.37
N TYR A 596 2.39 -7.67 -54.92
CA TYR A 596 0.98 -7.60 -54.57
C TYR A 596 0.26 -8.88 -55.09
N GLY A 597 0.18 -9.90 -54.28
CA GLY A 597 -0.70 -11.06 -54.45
C GLY A 597 -1.71 -11.05 -53.31
N ASP A 598 -2.95 -11.33 -53.66
CA ASP A 598 -4.05 -11.42 -52.70
C ASP A 598 -3.78 -12.58 -51.69
N TYR A 599 -3.26 -12.25 -50.53
CA TYR A 599 -2.84 -13.19 -49.48
C TYR A 599 -4.05 -13.61 -48.64
N SER A 600 -4.91 -14.47 -49.19
CA SER A 600 -5.92 -15.15 -48.38
C SER A 600 -5.30 -16.33 -47.64
N PHE A 601 -4.92 -16.12 -46.39
CA PHE A 601 -4.60 -17.21 -45.48
C PHE A 601 -5.86 -18.04 -45.22
N ALA A 602 -5.98 -19.19 -45.88
CA ALA A 602 -7.08 -20.10 -45.64
C ALA A 602 -6.61 -21.25 -44.75
N ALA A 603 -7.31 -21.47 -43.64
CA ALA A 603 -7.12 -22.64 -42.80
C ALA A 603 -7.49 -23.89 -43.60
N ASP A 604 -6.67 -24.93 -43.56
CA ASP A 604 -7.01 -26.22 -44.17
C ASP A 604 -7.71 -27.11 -43.13
N PRO A 605 -9.03 -27.28 -43.21
CA PRO A 605 -9.77 -28.09 -42.24
C PRO A 605 -9.41 -29.59 -42.31
N ASN A 606 -8.76 -30.02 -43.40
CA ASN A 606 -8.33 -31.40 -43.59
C ASN A 606 -6.98 -31.68 -42.90
N LYS A 607 -6.25 -30.66 -42.53
CA LYS A 607 -4.97 -30.76 -41.81
C LYS A 607 -5.12 -30.18 -40.44
N SER A 608 -5.23 -31.02 -39.44
CA SER A 608 -5.47 -30.55 -38.07
C SER A 608 -4.95 -31.51 -37.02
N ILE A 609 -4.60 -30.92 -35.87
CA ILE A 609 -4.39 -31.62 -34.61
C ILE A 609 -5.42 -31.16 -33.58
N THR A 610 -6.11 -32.10 -32.99
CA THR A 610 -7.03 -31.84 -31.87
C THR A 610 -6.49 -32.52 -30.63
N MET A 611 -6.42 -31.78 -29.54
CA MET A 611 -5.95 -32.25 -28.24
C MET A 611 -7.07 -32.13 -27.21
N ILE A 612 -7.31 -33.19 -26.47
CA ILE A 612 -8.19 -33.19 -25.31
C ILE A 612 -7.37 -33.68 -24.14
N GLY A 613 -7.35 -32.91 -23.06
CA GLY A 613 -6.61 -33.28 -21.87
C GLY A 613 -7.49 -33.22 -20.63
N LEU A 614 -7.27 -34.19 -19.74
CA LEU A 614 -7.85 -34.25 -18.40
C LEU A 614 -6.74 -34.48 -17.41
N SER A 615 -6.76 -33.75 -16.26
CA SER A 615 -5.81 -33.97 -15.20
C SER A 615 -6.50 -33.91 -13.84
N VAL A 616 -6.04 -34.75 -12.91
CA VAL A 616 -6.45 -34.75 -11.51
C VAL A 616 -5.19 -34.86 -10.67
N GLY A 617 -4.98 -33.87 -9.82
CA GLY A 617 -3.82 -33.79 -8.94
C GLY A 617 -4.24 -33.74 -7.46
N TYR A 618 -3.46 -34.39 -6.62
CA TYR A 618 -3.61 -34.36 -5.19
C TYR A 618 -2.27 -33.97 -4.57
N GLY A 619 -2.27 -32.95 -3.68
CA GLY A 619 -1.10 -32.48 -3.00
C GLY A 619 -1.25 -32.62 -1.48
N LYS A 620 -0.13 -32.91 -0.82
CA LYS A 620 -0.06 -33.03 0.64
C LYS A 620 1.13 -32.24 1.18
N ARG A 621 0.87 -31.39 2.17
CA ARG A 621 1.95 -30.76 2.94
C ARG A 621 2.50 -31.81 3.91
N LEU A 622 3.81 -32.01 3.90
CA LEU A 622 4.50 -32.96 4.79
C LEU A 622 4.82 -32.26 6.11
N THR A 623 4.97 -33.04 7.17
CA THR A 623 5.41 -32.58 8.49
C THR A 623 6.85 -32.99 8.80
N TRP A 624 7.41 -33.90 8.02
CA TRP A 624 8.77 -34.39 8.13
C TRP A 624 9.44 -34.36 6.74
N PRO A 625 10.70 -33.93 6.61
CA PRO A 625 11.64 -33.48 7.67
C PRO A 625 11.30 -32.08 8.22
N ASP A 626 10.63 -31.24 7.48
CA ASP A 626 10.04 -29.98 7.93
C ASP A 626 8.70 -29.72 7.19
N ASP A 627 7.93 -28.75 7.66
CA ASP A 627 6.60 -28.46 7.11
C ASP A 627 6.61 -27.49 5.91
N TYR A 628 7.78 -27.22 5.34
CA TYR A 628 7.95 -26.54 4.04
C TYR A 628 7.88 -27.51 2.86
N PHE A 629 7.94 -28.82 3.11
CA PHE A 629 7.82 -29.82 2.05
C PHE A 629 6.38 -30.05 1.64
N THR A 630 6.16 -30.13 0.33
CA THR A 630 4.90 -30.54 -0.30
C THR A 630 5.17 -31.68 -1.27
N PHE A 631 4.32 -32.70 -1.24
CA PHE A 631 4.33 -33.78 -2.19
C PHE A 631 3.06 -33.73 -3.01
N GLN A 632 3.18 -33.71 -4.35
CA GLN A 632 2.08 -33.66 -5.28
C GLN A 632 2.11 -34.87 -6.21
N THR A 633 0.96 -35.46 -6.44
CA THR A 633 0.74 -36.53 -7.39
C THR A 633 -0.33 -36.07 -8.37
N GLU A 634 -0.07 -36.10 -9.66
CA GLU A 634 -1.01 -35.73 -10.69
C GLU A 634 -1.10 -36.84 -11.76
N LEU A 635 -2.30 -37.32 -11.97
CA LEU A 635 -2.64 -38.19 -13.09
C LEU A 635 -3.16 -37.34 -14.23
N SER A 636 -2.55 -37.43 -15.42
CA SER A 636 -3.00 -36.71 -16.60
C SER A 636 -3.19 -37.65 -17.80
N TYR A 637 -4.27 -37.42 -18.49
CA TYR A 637 -4.57 -38.12 -19.76
C TYR A 637 -4.72 -37.07 -20.86
N GLN A 638 -4.02 -37.29 -21.97
CA GLN A 638 -4.07 -36.43 -23.15
C GLN A 638 -4.30 -37.29 -24.39
N ARG A 639 -5.27 -36.91 -25.18
CA ARG A 639 -5.58 -37.54 -26.48
C ARG A 639 -5.28 -36.56 -27.59
N TYR A 640 -4.43 -36.99 -28.51
CA TYR A 640 -4.07 -36.28 -29.72
C TYR A 640 -4.79 -36.97 -30.89
N SER A 641 -5.60 -36.24 -31.65
CA SER A 641 -6.22 -36.68 -32.87
C SER A 641 -5.67 -35.87 -34.03
N MET A 642 -4.93 -36.51 -34.90
CA MET A 642 -4.22 -35.88 -36.01
C MET A 642 -4.88 -36.27 -37.31
N LYS A 643 -4.99 -35.31 -38.22
CA LYS A 643 -5.50 -35.51 -39.57
C LYS A 643 -4.55 -34.77 -40.53
N ASP A 644 -3.84 -35.55 -41.38
CA ASP A 644 -2.76 -35.08 -42.29
C ASP A 644 -1.83 -33.99 -41.66
N TRP A 645 -1.38 -34.26 -40.41
CA TRP A 645 -0.60 -33.31 -39.61
C TRP A 645 0.90 -33.58 -39.74
N ALA A 646 1.55 -32.83 -40.63
CA ALA A 646 2.94 -33.08 -41.00
C ALA A 646 3.98 -32.75 -39.89
N TYR A 647 3.58 -32.06 -38.82
CA TYR A 647 4.50 -31.58 -37.76
C TYR A 647 4.64 -32.55 -36.58
N PHE A 648 4.07 -33.75 -36.70
CA PHE A 648 4.20 -34.78 -35.68
C PHE A 648 4.75 -36.08 -36.34
N ILE A 649 5.35 -36.95 -35.53
CA ILE A 649 5.91 -38.22 -36.03
C ILE A 649 4.84 -39.07 -36.72
N VAL A 650 3.61 -38.93 -36.24
CA VAL A 650 2.42 -39.59 -36.75
C VAL A 650 1.56 -38.56 -37.49
N LYS A 651 1.38 -38.74 -38.81
CA LYS A 651 0.61 -37.80 -39.64
C LYS A 651 -0.90 -37.91 -39.42
N ASP A 652 -1.40 -39.14 -39.37
CA ASP A 652 -2.82 -39.47 -39.27
C ASP A 652 -3.05 -40.43 -38.12
N GLY A 653 -4.14 -40.26 -37.37
CA GLY A 653 -4.55 -41.16 -36.33
C GLY A 653 -4.62 -40.56 -34.94
N ILE A 654 -4.55 -41.40 -33.95
CA ILE A 654 -4.75 -41.07 -32.56
C ILE A 654 -3.49 -41.47 -31.76
N ALA A 655 -2.98 -40.55 -30.96
CA ALA A 655 -1.99 -40.84 -29.95
C ALA A 655 -2.52 -40.49 -28.57
N ASN A 656 -2.24 -41.31 -27.57
CA ASN A 656 -2.67 -41.12 -26.21
C ASN A 656 -1.45 -40.99 -25.29
N ASN A 657 -1.55 -40.12 -24.32
CA ASN A 657 -0.54 -39.95 -23.29
C ASN A 657 -1.23 -40.04 -21.92
N LEU A 658 -0.99 -41.12 -21.21
CA LEU A 658 -1.41 -41.29 -19.82
C LEU A 658 -0.15 -41.16 -18.97
N SER A 659 -0.07 -40.15 -18.13
CA SER A 659 1.12 -39.92 -17.33
C SER A 659 0.80 -39.66 -15.85
N LEU A 660 1.65 -40.19 -14.99
CA LEU A 660 1.70 -39.90 -13.55
C LEU A 660 2.85 -38.96 -13.29
N ASN A 661 2.56 -37.81 -12.73
CA ASN A 661 3.55 -36.79 -12.34
C ASN A 661 3.66 -36.76 -10.81
N LEU A 662 4.84 -37.06 -10.29
CA LEU A 662 5.17 -36.99 -8.87
C LEU A 662 6.11 -35.82 -8.66
N THR A 663 5.74 -34.89 -7.80
CA THR A 663 6.54 -33.69 -7.50
C THR A 663 6.75 -33.55 -6.00
N LEU A 664 8.01 -33.53 -5.58
CA LEU A 664 8.43 -33.16 -4.24
C LEU A 664 9.01 -31.75 -4.31
N SER A 665 8.44 -30.83 -3.58
CA SER A 665 8.93 -29.45 -3.52
C SER A 665 9.11 -28.97 -2.09
N ARG A 666 10.09 -28.09 -1.87
CA ARG A 666 10.36 -27.42 -0.59
C ARG A 666 10.49 -25.93 -0.84
N ARG A 667 9.65 -25.15 -0.20
CA ARG A 667 9.70 -23.69 -0.30
C ARG A 667 9.79 -23.06 1.08
N SER A 668 10.97 -22.55 1.42
CA SER A 668 11.27 -21.87 2.68
C SER A 668 11.67 -20.40 2.51
N THR A 669 11.15 -19.76 1.46
CA THR A 669 11.42 -18.35 1.16
C THR A 669 10.73 -17.42 2.16
N ASP A 670 11.45 -16.38 2.60
CA ASP A 670 10.98 -15.39 3.58
C ASP A 670 9.86 -14.46 3.01
N ASN A 671 9.93 -14.12 1.73
CA ASN A 671 8.94 -13.25 1.09
C ASN A 671 8.65 -13.73 -0.34
N PRO A 672 7.39 -13.78 -0.79
CA PRO A 672 7.03 -14.27 -2.12
C PRO A 672 7.41 -13.31 -3.26
N ILE A 673 7.54 -11.99 -2.99
CA ILE A 673 7.81 -10.95 -4.01
C ILE A 673 9.26 -10.50 -3.94
N TYR A 674 9.73 -10.14 -2.75
CA TYR A 674 11.07 -9.61 -2.50
C TYR A 674 11.86 -10.59 -1.62
N THR A 675 12.10 -11.78 -2.15
CA THR A 675 12.84 -12.84 -1.43
C THR A 675 14.25 -12.41 -1.12
N ARG A 676 14.67 -12.52 0.14
CA ARG A 676 16.02 -12.22 0.61
C ARG A 676 16.77 -13.45 1.10
N ARG A 677 16.06 -14.40 1.68
CA ARG A 677 16.61 -15.64 2.24
C ARG A 677 15.70 -16.82 1.96
N GLY A 678 16.28 -18.01 1.95
CA GLY A 678 15.56 -19.26 1.81
C GLY A 678 15.79 -19.98 0.51
N THR A 679 15.09 -21.09 0.34
CA THR A 679 15.24 -21.98 -0.81
C THR A 679 13.89 -22.32 -1.45
N ASP A 680 13.90 -22.52 -2.75
CA ASP A 680 12.80 -23.07 -3.53
C ASP A 680 13.35 -24.24 -4.36
N LEU A 681 13.08 -25.46 -3.91
CA LEU A 681 13.56 -26.71 -4.47
C LEU A 681 12.39 -27.50 -5.04
N SER A 682 12.56 -28.15 -6.18
CA SER A 682 11.55 -29.01 -6.78
C SER A 682 12.20 -30.17 -7.53
N LEU A 683 11.79 -31.38 -7.22
CA LEU A 683 12.11 -32.59 -7.95
C LEU A 683 10.82 -33.19 -8.50
N SER A 684 10.72 -33.32 -9.82
CA SER A 684 9.56 -33.93 -10.50
C SER A 684 9.97 -35.14 -11.30
N LEU A 685 9.15 -36.17 -11.20
CA LEU A 685 9.18 -37.36 -12.05
C LEU A 685 7.84 -37.48 -12.76
N GLN A 686 7.85 -37.38 -14.08
CA GLN A 686 6.71 -37.71 -14.91
C GLN A 686 6.96 -39.03 -15.62
N VAL A 687 6.09 -39.98 -15.41
CA VAL A 687 6.23 -41.35 -15.97
C VAL A 687 4.93 -41.78 -16.64
N THR A 688 5.07 -42.37 -17.78
CA THR A 688 3.96 -43.06 -18.47
C THR A 688 4.07 -44.58 -18.24
N PRO A 689 2.96 -45.31 -18.25
CA PRO A 689 3.04 -46.78 -18.25
C PRO A 689 3.81 -47.28 -19.49
N PRO A 690 4.67 -48.29 -19.33
CA PRO A 690 5.42 -48.89 -20.45
C PRO A 690 4.53 -49.85 -21.27
N PHE A 691 3.55 -49.32 -21.97
CA PHE A 691 2.55 -50.12 -22.73
C PHE A 691 3.21 -51.04 -23.73
N SER A 692 4.31 -50.58 -24.38
CA SER A 692 5.04 -51.37 -25.39
C SER A 692 5.72 -52.63 -24.80
N LEU A 693 5.91 -52.70 -23.49
CA LEU A 693 6.44 -53.90 -22.82
C LEU A 693 5.33 -54.88 -22.41
N TRP A 694 4.08 -54.42 -22.43
CA TRP A 694 2.92 -55.21 -21.95
C TRP A 694 2.00 -55.71 -23.04
N ASP A 695 1.98 -55.09 -24.24
CA ASP A 695 1.04 -55.39 -25.30
C ASP A 695 1.48 -56.55 -26.22
N GLY A 696 2.71 -57.06 -26.05
CA GLY A 696 3.24 -58.22 -26.78
C GLY A 696 3.52 -57.98 -28.25
N LYS A 697 3.52 -56.74 -28.73
CA LYS A 697 3.79 -56.38 -30.12
C LYS A 697 5.30 -56.31 -30.41
N ASP A 698 5.70 -56.75 -31.61
CA ASP A 698 7.08 -56.58 -32.09
C ASP A 698 7.24 -55.20 -32.76
N TYR A 699 7.61 -54.19 -31.98
CA TYR A 699 7.83 -52.82 -32.43
C TYR A 699 9.04 -52.69 -33.38
N ALA A 700 10.01 -53.62 -33.33
CA ALA A 700 11.21 -53.60 -34.18
C ALA A 700 10.87 -53.95 -35.66
N SER A 701 9.89 -54.80 -35.87
CA SER A 701 9.48 -55.24 -37.18
C SER A 701 8.46 -54.33 -37.91
N MET A 702 7.91 -53.31 -37.21
CA MET A 702 6.96 -52.39 -37.79
C MET A 702 7.54 -51.55 -38.93
N LYS A 703 6.91 -51.65 -40.11
CA LYS A 703 7.37 -50.98 -41.34
C LYS A 703 7.06 -49.50 -41.32
N LYS A 704 7.94 -48.70 -41.93
CA LYS A 704 7.67 -47.30 -42.27
C LYS A 704 7.02 -47.22 -43.63
N ILE A 705 5.91 -46.48 -43.75
CA ILE A 705 5.25 -46.14 -45.00
C ILE A 705 5.55 -44.67 -45.28
N ASP A 706 6.11 -44.34 -46.43
CA ASP A 706 6.55 -43.00 -46.85
C ASP A 706 7.45 -42.28 -45.80
N GLY A 707 8.27 -43.02 -45.09
CA GLY A 707 9.15 -42.50 -44.04
C GLY A 707 8.46 -42.29 -42.68
N TYR A 708 7.17 -42.55 -42.57
CA TYR A 708 6.38 -42.45 -41.34
C TYR A 708 5.95 -43.83 -40.82
N TYR A 709 5.84 -43.96 -39.52
CA TYR A 709 5.27 -45.16 -38.93
C TYR A 709 3.74 -45.15 -39.01
N GLU A 710 3.14 -46.32 -39.13
CA GLU A 710 1.69 -46.47 -39.01
C GLU A 710 1.23 -45.99 -37.60
N PRO A 711 0.40 -44.93 -37.50
CA PRO A 711 0.08 -44.30 -36.23
C PRO A 711 -0.71 -45.17 -35.28
N SER A 712 -1.58 -46.03 -35.83
CA SER A 712 -2.44 -46.91 -35.06
C SER A 712 -1.72 -48.04 -34.38
N GLU A 713 -0.53 -48.35 -34.81
CA GLU A 713 0.22 -49.50 -34.31
C GLU A 713 1.36 -49.15 -33.38
N LYS A 714 2.21 -48.18 -33.77
CA LYS A 714 3.44 -47.88 -33.04
C LYS A 714 3.29 -46.79 -31.98
N PHE A 715 2.55 -45.73 -32.26
CA PHE A 715 2.49 -44.55 -31.42
C PHE A 715 1.10 -44.28 -30.84
N THR A 716 0.29 -45.30 -30.67
CA THR A 716 -1.03 -45.20 -30.01
C THR A 716 -0.87 -44.70 -28.56
N TRP A 717 0.18 -45.11 -27.88
CA TRP A 717 0.55 -44.67 -26.55
C TRP A 717 1.93 -44.03 -26.54
N ILE A 718 2.04 -42.83 -25.97
CA ILE A 718 3.28 -42.12 -25.82
C ILE A 718 3.95 -42.60 -24.52
N GLU A 719 5.22 -43.03 -24.64
CA GLU A 719 5.95 -43.62 -23.52
C GLU A 719 7.24 -42.85 -23.25
N TYR A 720 7.40 -42.43 -22.01
CA TYR A 720 8.62 -41.78 -21.52
C TYR A 720 8.66 -41.75 -20.01
N HIS A 721 9.85 -41.52 -19.47
CA HIS A 721 10.03 -41.01 -18.13
C HIS A 721 10.85 -39.73 -18.20
N LYS A 722 10.42 -38.73 -17.45
CA LYS A 722 11.00 -37.38 -17.47
C LYS A 722 11.29 -36.93 -16.06
N TRP A 723 12.54 -36.60 -15.83
CA TRP A 723 13.01 -36.07 -14.56
C TRP A 723 13.31 -34.59 -14.71
N LYS A 724 12.91 -33.80 -13.72
CA LYS A 724 13.25 -32.39 -13.63
C LYS A 724 13.64 -32.05 -12.21
N PHE A 725 14.80 -31.44 -12.08
CA PHE A 725 15.25 -30.86 -10.83
C PHE A 725 15.38 -29.35 -11.01
N LYS A 726 14.84 -28.59 -10.08
CA LYS A 726 14.96 -27.13 -10.03
C LYS A 726 15.35 -26.72 -8.63
N ALA A 727 16.33 -25.85 -8.53
CA ALA A 727 16.79 -25.28 -7.27
C ALA A 727 16.99 -23.78 -7.43
N ARG A 728 16.47 -23.03 -6.49
CA ARG A 728 16.75 -21.59 -6.31
C ARG A 728 17.10 -21.36 -4.86
N THR A 729 18.21 -20.67 -4.64
CA THR A 729 18.64 -20.30 -3.29
C THR A 729 18.86 -18.80 -3.24
N TYR A 730 18.37 -18.19 -2.19
CA TYR A 730 18.46 -16.74 -1.95
C TYR A 730 19.30 -16.50 -0.71
N THR A 731 20.35 -15.71 -0.86
CA THR A 731 21.28 -15.36 0.23
C THR A 731 21.44 -13.85 0.26
N SER A 732 21.00 -13.23 1.33
CA SER A 732 21.27 -11.81 1.57
C SER A 732 22.76 -11.63 1.90
N LEU A 733 23.43 -10.71 1.23
CA LEU A 733 24.86 -10.46 1.43
C LEU A 733 25.15 -9.65 2.71
N SER A 734 24.11 -9.13 3.36
CA SER A 734 24.21 -8.42 4.65
C SER A 734 22.82 -8.38 5.31
N ASP A 735 22.78 -8.09 6.60
CA ASP A 735 21.53 -7.98 7.39
C ASP A 735 20.74 -6.69 7.12
N VAL A 736 21.36 -5.71 6.44
CA VAL A 736 20.69 -4.45 6.10
C VAL A 736 19.58 -4.65 5.09
N VAL A 737 18.41 -4.04 5.33
CA VAL A 737 17.17 -4.23 4.53
C VAL A 737 17.35 -3.95 3.03
N LYS A 738 18.21 -3.03 2.61
CA LYS A 738 18.44 -2.66 1.20
C LYS A 738 19.76 -3.21 0.63
N THR A 739 20.12 -4.40 1.01
CA THR A 739 21.36 -5.06 0.54
C THR A 739 21.08 -5.90 -0.71
N PRO A 740 22.04 -6.06 -1.62
CA PRO A 740 21.95 -7.02 -2.70
C PRO A 740 21.73 -8.44 -2.20
N VAL A 741 20.88 -9.19 -2.92
CA VAL A 741 20.61 -10.59 -2.66
C VAL A 741 21.23 -11.41 -3.78
N LEU A 742 22.05 -12.38 -3.42
CA LEU A 742 22.56 -13.37 -4.37
C LEU A 742 21.50 -14.46 -4.58
N MET A 743 21.01 -14.59 -5.80
CA MET A 743 20.14 -15.70 -6.20
C MET A 743 20.92 -16.66 -7.08
N THR A 744 21.03 -17.90 -6.64
CA THR A 744 21.59 -18.99 -7.44
C THR A 744 20.45 -19.87 -7.95
N ARG A 745 20.55 -20.30 -9.22
CA ARG A 745 19.57 -21.15 -9.87
C ARG A 745 20.28 -22.31 -10.55
N ALA A 746 19.79 -23.52 -10.30
CA ALA A 746 20.21 -24.72 -11.00
C ALA A 746 18.97 -25.43 -11.53
N GLU A 747 19.00 -25.83 -12.79
CA GLU A 747 17.94 -26.64 -13.40
C GLU A 747 18.58 -27.78 -14.19
N TYR A 748 18.06 -28.97 -13.97
CA TYR A 748 18.46 -30.18 -14.68
C TYR A 748 17.21 -30.90 -15.17
N GLY A 749 17.27 -31.40 -16.41
CA GLY A 749 16.19 -32.18 -17.01
C GLY A 749 16.72 -33.37 -17.78
N PHE A 750 16.07 -34.51 -17.61
CA PHE A 750 16.38 -35.74 -18.32
C PHE A 750 15.09 -36.38 -18.82
N VAL A 751 15.11 -36.89 -20.06
CA VAL A 751 14.01 -37.63 -20.65
C VAL A 751 14.58 -38.98 -21.13
N GLY A 752 13.94 -40.06 -20.72
CA GLY A 752 14.28 -41.42 -21.15
C GLY A 752 13.04 -42.14 -21.71
N TYR A 753 13.26 -43.26 -22.26
CA TYR A 753 12.26 -44.16 -22.85
C TYR A 753 12.39 -45.56 -22.28
N PHE A 754 11.32 -46.35 -22.36
CA PHE A 754 11.31 -47.73 -21.84
C PHE A 754 11.69 -48.73 -22.91
N ASN A 755 11.28 -48.49 -24.18
CA ASN A 755 11.58 -49.35 -25.29
C ASN A 755 12.49 -48.61 -26.30
N LYS A 756 13.53 -49.26 -26.78
CA LYS A 756 14.47 -48.71 -27.76
C LYS A 756 14.05 -48.89 -29.21
N ASN A 757 13.05 -49.72 -29.47
CA ASN A 757 12.58 -50.12 -30.81
C ASN A 757 11.52 -49.20 -31.40
#